data_869d54562e0efe15a4a677cb549f3400
#
_entry.id   869d54562e0efe15a4a677cb549f3400
#
_cell.length_a   1.000
_cell.length_b   1.000
_cell.length_c   1.000
_cell.angle_alpha   90.00
_cell.angle_beta   90.00
_cell.angle_gamma   90.00
#
_symmetry.space_group_name_H-M   'P 1'
#
loop_
_entity.id
_entity.type
_entity.pdbx_description
1 polymer ?
#
loop_
_entity_poly.entity_id
_entity_poly.type
_entity_poly.pdbx_seq_one_letter_code
_entity_poly.pdbx_strand_id
1 'polypeptide(L)'
;MDFDLQAPYKPSGDQPQAIAELVEGVHENKRYQTLLGATGTGKTFTVSNVIQEIKKPTLIIAHNKTLAGQLYSEFKEFFPNNAVEYFVSYYDYYQPEAYMPQTDTYIEKDASINDEIDKLRHSATSSLFEREDVIIIASVSCIYGLGSPEEYKEMVLSLRPGMEIERNQLLRKLVDIQYERNDIDFSRGKFRVRGDVIEIFPVSRDEQCIRVEFFGDEIDRIREIDALTGEVLGDREHIAIFPASHFVTRDEKLQKAIKNIEVELEGQLATMREEGKLLEAQRLEQRTNYDLEMMREMGFCSGIENYSRHLTLREAGATPYTLLDYFPDDFLLIVDESHVTLPQIRGMYNGDQARKKMLVDHGFRLPSAMDNRPLRFEEFEKHIHNAIFVSATPGPFELEHTPEMTQQIIRPTGLLDPEIEVRPIEGQIDDLIDEIQERIAKNERVLITTLTKKMSEDLTDYLKEMGIKVQYLHSEVKTLERTEIIRDLRLGTFDVLVGINLLREGLDIPEVSLIAILDADKEGFLRSERSLIQTIGRAARNSNGHVIMYADKITDSMQKAMDETARRRTIQMAYNDEHGVTPTTIHKEIRDAIRATKVAEEVDKYMSNKKLTKKERGELIASLEVEMSEAARALDFERAAELRDTILELKAEG
;
A
#
# COMPACT_ATOMS: atom_id res chain seq x y z
N MET A 1 15.10 -14.46 16.10
CA MET A 1 16.21 -13.50 15.83
C MET A 1 15.84 -12.19 16.51
N ASP A 2 16.84 -11.42 16.99
CA ASP A 2 16.56 -10.09 17.55
C ASP A 2 16.47 -9.04 16.44
N PHE A 3 15.70 -7.98 16.67
CA PHE A 3 15.72 -6.83 15.78
C PHE A 3 17.05 -6.10 15.87
N ASP A 4 17.58 -5.65 14.74
CA ASP A 4 18.88 -4.98 14.62
C ASP A 4 18.70 -3.64 13.91
N LEU A 5 18.38 -2.60 14.71
CA LEU A 5 18.17 -1.24 14.20
C LEU A 5 19.52 -0.61 13.82
N GLN A 6 19.69 -0.29 12.56
CA GLN A 6 20.85 0.41 12.04
C GLN A 6 20.47 1.82 11.60
N ALA A 7 20.99 2.83 12.28
CA ALA A 7 20.77 4.22 11.94
C ALA A 7 22.04 5.04 12.11
N PRO A 8 22.31 6.02 11.23
CA PRO A 8 23.51 6.87 11.32
C PRO A 8 23.42 7.93 12.44
N TYR A 9 22.30 8.03 13.13
CA TYR A 9 22.01 9.01 14.19
C TYR A 9 21.38 8.34 15.40
N LYS A 10 21.42 9.04 16.53
CA LYS A 10 20.81 8.60 17.81
C LYS A 10 19.54 9.39 18.09
N PRO A 11 18.61 8.86 18.91
CA PRO A 11 17.46 9.60 19.36
C PRO A 11 17.83 10.93 20.00
N SER A 12 17.12 12.00 19.65
CA SER A 12 17.36 13.37 20.13
C SER A 12 16.05 14.15 20.30
N GLY A 13 16.10 15.31 20.94
CA GLY A 13 14.91 16.08 21.25
C GLY A 13 13.96 15.32 22.18
N ASP A 14 12.70 15.22 21.81
CA ASP A 14 11.67 14.48 22.57
C ASP A 14 11.72 12.97 22.33
N GLN A 15 12.49 12.50 21.33
CA GLN A 15 12.49 11.08 20.93
C GLN A 15 12.87 10.13 22.08
N PRO A 16 13.94 10.38 22.90
CA PRO A 16 14.29 9.48 23.99
C PRO A 16 13.15 9.30 25.02
N GLN A 17 12.49 10.37 25.37
CA GLN A 17 11.34 10.34 26.29
C GLN A 17 10.16 9.61 25.65
N ALA A 18 9.82 9.93 24.42
CA ALA A 18 8.72 9.29 23.69
C ALA A 18 8.93 7.77 23.54
N ILE A 19 10.17 7.34 23.24
CA ILE A 19 10.52 5.92 23.17
C ILE A 19 10.29 5.26 24.54
N ALA A 20 10.81 5.85 25.61
CA ALA A 20 10.69 5.29 26.96
C ALA A 20 9.23 5.14 27.39
N GLU A 21 8.41 6.19 27.21
CA GLU A 21 6.99 6.18 27.54
C GLU A 21 6.20 5.12 26.77
N LEU A 22 6.43 5.02 25.46
CA LEU A 22 5.75 4.05 24.62
C LEU A 22 6.16 2.61 24.96
N VAL A 23 7.44 2.35 25.21
CA VAL A 23 7.97 1.03 25.63
C VAL A 23 7.37 0.63 26.97
N GLU A 24 7.39 1.55 27.96
CA GLU A 24 6.80 1.30 29.28
C GLU A 24 5.30 0.98 29.14
N GLY A 25 4.56 1.72 28.34
CA GLY A 25 3.14 1.48 28.12
C GLY A 25 2.87 0.11 27.50
N VAL A 26 3.72 -0.40 26.60
CA VAL A 26 3.59 -1.78 26.08
C VAL A 26 3.87 -2.80 27.19
N HIS A 27 4.89 -2.60 28.02
CA HIS A 27 5.20 -3.49 29.15
C HIS A 27 4.09 -3.51 30.21
N GLU A 28 3.40 -2.36 30.39
CA GLU A 28 2.22 -2.25 31.25
C GLU A 28 0.95 -2.84 30.60
N ASN A 29 1.04 -3.40 29.40
CA ASN A 29 -0.08 -3.92 28.61
C ASN A 29 -1.16 -2.85 28.32
N LYS A 30 -0.78 -1.59 28.14
CA LYS A 30 -1.70 -0.55 27.66
C LYS A 30 -2.17 -0.95 26.26
N ARG A 31 -3.47 -1.12 26.11
CA ARG A 31 -4.06 -1.54 24.85
C ARG A 31 -3.87 -0.49 23.75
N TYR A 32 -4.00 0.78 24.10
CA TYR A 32 -3.86 1.89 23.18
C TYR A 32 -2.90 2.93 23.74
N GLN A 33 -2.06 3.46 22.89
CA GLN A 33 -1.19 4.59 23.13
C GLN A 33 -1.20 5.49 21.89
N THR A 34 -1.01 6.80 22.07
CA THR A 34 -0.91 7.73 20.93
C THR A 34 0.39 8.51 21.01
N LEU A 35 1.15 8.48 19.92
CA LEU A 35 2.28 9.37 19.69
C LEU A 35 1.77 10.60 18.92
N LEU A 36 1.59 11.70 19.65
CA LEU A 36 1.29 13.01 19.08
C LEU A 36 2.61 13.62 18.58
N GLY A 37 2.93 13.40 17.32
CA GLY A 37 4.19 13.84 16.74
C GLY A 37 4.00 14.90 15.67
N ALA A 38 4.60 16.09 15.84
CA ALA A 38 4.60 17.11 14.82
C ALA A 38 5.27 16.62 13.52
N THR A 39 4.96 17.27 12.40
CA THR A 39 5.58 16.92 11.11
C THR A 39 7.10 17.19 11.17
N GLY A 40 7.90 16.23 10.72
CA GLY A 40 9.36 16.38 10.66
C GLY A 40 10.10 16.09 11.97
N THR A 41 9.44 15.56 13.00
CA THR A 41 10.08 15.20 14.28
C THR A 41 10.75 13.82 14.29
N GLY A 42 10.67 13.07 13.18
CA GLY A 42 11.26 11.73 13.09
C GLY A 42 10.43 10.63 13.75
N LYS A 43 9.09 10.69 13.65
CA LYS A 43 8.18 9.68 14.21
C LYS A 43 8.52 8.24 13.80
N THR A 44 8.87 8.02 12.51
CA THR A 44 9.27 6.71 12.01
C THR A 44 10.47 6.16 12.76
N PHE A 45 11.48 6.99 13.03
CA PHE A 45 12.66 6.60 13.79
C PHE A 45 12.33 6.30 15.27
N THR A 46 11.46 7.08 15.90
CA THR A 46 10.97 6.80 17.25
C THR A 46 10.29 5.44 17.32
N VAL A 47 9.37 5.17 16.39
CA VAL A 47 8.68 3.88 16.28
C VAL A 47 9.66 2.73 16.02
N SER A 48 10.68 2.92 15.20
CA SER A 48 11.71 1.90 14.95
C SER A 48 12.49 1.55 16.22
N ASN A 49 12.82 2.55 17.06
CA ASN A 49 13.45 2.29 18.36
C ASN A 49 12.51 1.54 19.32
N VAL A 50 11.20 1.86 19.31
CA VAL A 50 10.21 1.10 20.11
C VAL A 50 10.16 -0.36 19.67
N ILE A 51 10.15 -0.65 18.37
CA ILE A 51 10.18 -2.03 17.84
C ILE A 51 11.44 -2.75 18.29
N GLN A 52 12.59 -2.10 18.20
CA GLN A 52 13.89 -2.63 18.66
C GLN A 52 13.85 -3.06 20.13
N GLU A 53 13.22 -2.27 21.01
CA GLU A 53 13.15 -2.55 22.44
C GLU A 53 12.11 -3.62 22.79
N ILE A 54 10.93 -3.57 22.13
CA ILE A 54 9.79 -4.45 22.43
C ILE A 54 10.00 -5.86 21.87
N LYS A 55 10.69 -6.00 20.74
CA LYS A 55 11.03 -7.29 20.09
C LYS A 55 9.82 -8.18 19.77
N LYS A 56 8.70 -7.58 19.38
CA LYS A 56 7.49 -8.30 18.94
C LYS A 56 7.35 -8.21 17.42
N PRO A 57 6.80 -9.24 16.74
CA PRO A 57 6.32 -9.09 15.38
C PRO A 57 5.42 -7.87 15.28
N THR A 58 5.61 -7.05 14.27
CA THR A 58 4.97 -5.73 14.19
C THR A 58 4.23 -5.57 12.88
N LEU A 59 2.96 -5.11 12.97
CA LEU A 59 2.16 -4.69 11.84
C LEU A 59 2.05 -3.16 11.84
N ILE A 60 2.43 -2.53 10.74
CA ILE A 60 2.31 -1.08 10.52
C ILE A 60 1.27 -0.84 9.44
N ILE A 61 0.17 -0.16 9.77
CA ILE A 61 -0.90 0.13 8.81
C ILE A 61 -0.83 1.59 8.38
N ALA A 62 -0.73 1.81 7.07
CA ALA A 62 -0.84 3.11 6.43
C ALA A 62 -2.13 3.21 5.61
N HIS A 63 -2.69 4.41 5.47
CA HIS A 63 -3.98 4.59 4.80
C HIS A 63 -3.94 4.45 3.27
N ASN A 64 -2.77 4.49 2.65
CA ASN A 64 -2.60 4.29 1.20
C ASN A 64 -1.29 3.60 0.82
N LYS A 65 -1.19 3.15 -0.45
CA LYS A 65 -0.03 2.44 -0.98
C LYS A 65 1.24 3.30 -1.02
N THR A 66 1.12 4.59 -1.33
CA THR A 66 2.28 5.50 -1.47
C THR A 66 2.98 5.70 -0.13
N LEU A 67 2.20 5.96 0.93
CA LEU A 67 2.75 6.09 2.28
C LEU A 67 3.31 4.75 2.78
N ALA A 68 2.60 3.64 2.52
CA ALA A 68 3.09 2.31 2.85
C ALA A 68 4.42 2.00 2.15
N GLY A 69 4.58 2.36 0.87
CA GLY A 69 5.83 2.20 0.12
C GLY A 69 6.97 3.05 0.67
N GLN A 70 6.69 4.29 1.06
CA GLN A 70 7.68 5.15 1.71
C GLN A 70 8.15 4.55 3.05
N LEU A 71 7.21 4.14 3.91
CA LEU A 71 7.53 3.51 5.19
C LEU A 71 8.31 2.20 4.99
N TYR A 72 7.92 1.38 4.01
CA TYR A 72 8.64 0.16 3.69
C TYR A 72 10.11 0.42 3.36
N SER A 73 10.39 1.42 2.53
CA SER A 73 11.77 1.81 2.20
C SER A 73 12.54 2.30 3.43
N GLU A 74 11.91 3.14 4.26
CA GLU A 74 12.54 3.65 5.49
C GLU A 74 12.83 2.52 6.49
N PHE A 75 11.89 1.60 6.70
CA PHE A 75 12.09 0.46 7.61
C PHE A 75 13.11 -0.55 7.08
N LYS A 76 13.20 -0.76 5.75
CA LYS A 76 14.27 -1.57 5.13
C LYS A 76 15.66 -1.00 5.40
N GLU A 77 15.78 0.34 5.37
CA GLU A 77 17.05 1.00 5.70
C GLU A 77 17.38 0.85 7.20
N PHE A 78 16.38 0.94 8.08
CA PHE A 78 16.56 0.81 9.52
C PHE A 78 16.80 -0.63 9.98
N PHE A 79 16.23 -1.62 9.31
CA PHE A 79 16.30 -3.03 9.67
C PHE A 79 16.77 -3.89 8.49
N PRO A 80 18.01 -3.70 7.99
CA PRO A 80 18.50 -4.37 6.78
C PRO A 80 18.63 -5.90 6.93
N ASN A 81 18.78 -6.39 8.17
CA ASN A 81 18.97 -7.81 8.48
C ASN A 81 17.68 -8.52 8.94
N ASN A 82 16.61 -7.78 9.15
CA ASN A 82 15.33 -8.32 9.61
C ASN A 82 14.32 -8.49 8.46
N ALA A 83 13.26 -9.24 8.72
CA ALA A 83 12.20 -9.43 7.75
C ALA A 83 11.28 -8.20 7.70
N VAL A 84 11.62 -7.22 6.89
CA VAL A 84 10.76 -6.09 6.58
C VAL A 84 10.00 -6.40 5.31
N GLU A 85 8.67 -6.52 5.43
CA GLU A 85 7.78 -7.02 4.40
C GLU A 85 6.73 -6.00 4.00
N TYR A 86 6.17 -6.15 2.79
CA TYR A 86 5.21 -5.22 2.21
C TYR A 86 3.90 -5.93 1.86
N PHE A 87 2.78 -5.44 2.39
CA PHE A 87 1.48 -6.05 2.19
C PHE A 87 0.42 -5.02 1.84
N VAL A 88 0.25 -4.75 0.54
CA VAL A 88 -0.77 -3.82 0.04
C VAL A 88 -1.68 -4.53 -0.97
N SER A 89 -2.68 -3.84 -1.50
CA SER A 89 -3.49 -4.41 -2.59
C SER A 89 -2.61 -4.68 -3.80
N TYR A 90 -2.67 -5.91 -4.32
CA TYR A 90 -1.87 -6.36 -5.49
C TYR A 90 -2.46 -5.92 -6.84
N TYR A 91 -3.55 -5.16 -6.84
CA TYR A 91 -4.13 -4.62 -8.07
C TYR A 91 -3.47 -3.29 -8.45
N ASP A 92 -2.94 -3.19 -9.68
CA ASP A 92 -2.55 -1.91 -10.27
C ASP A 92 -3.78 -1.13 -10.71
N TYR A 93 -4.72 -1.83 -11.31
CA TYR A 93 -6.05 -1.33 -11.62
C TYR A 93 -7.09 -2.26 -10.99
N TYR A 94 -8.11 -1.69 -10.37
CA TYR A 94 -9.20 -2.45 -9.79
C TYR A 94 -10.53 -1.75 -10.00
N GLN A 95 -11.35 -2.32 -10.87
CA GLN A 95 -12.77 -1.98 -10.99
C GLN A 95 -13.58 -3.08 -10.32
N PRO A 96 -14.18 -2.82 -9.17
CA PRO A 96 -15.01 -3.81 -8.50
C PRO A 96 -16.24 -4.14 -9.33
N GLU A 97 -16.65 -5.41 -9.29
CA GLU A 97 -17.93 -5.84 -9.81
C GLU A 97 -19.05 -5.03 -9.17
N ALA A 98 -19.95 -4.46 -9.97
CA ALA A 98 -21.04 -3.64 -9.48
C ALA A 98 -22.27 -3.74 -10.41
N TYR A 99 -23.45 -3.48 -9.87
CA TYR A 99 -24.68 -3.37 -10.65
C TYR A 99 -25.42 -2.09 -10.30
N MET A 100 -25.85 -1.37 -11.32
CA MET A 100 -26.63 -0.15 -11.22
C MET A 100 -28.06 -0.41 -11.72
N PRO A 101 -29.05 -0.64 -10.84
CA PRO A 101 -30.41 -0.97 -11.23
C PRO A 101 -31.10 0.11 -12.06
N GLN A 102 -30.74 1.39 -11.83
CA GLN A 102 -31.37 2.54 -12.51
C GLN A 102 -31.12 2.57 -14.02
N THR A 103 -29.94 2.07 -14.44
CA THR A 103 -29.49 2.04 -15.85
C THR A 103 -29.43 0.62 -16.41
N ASP A 104 -29.79 -0.41 -15.61
CA ASP A 104 -29.59 -1.83 -15.91
C ASP A 104 -28.16 -2.12 -16.40
N THR A 105 -27.19 -1.49 -15.74
CA THR A 105 -25.77 -1.60 -16.13
C THR A 105 -25.05 -2.52 -15.16
N TYR A 106 -24.57 -3.65 -15.68
CA TYR A 106 -23.62 -4.51 -14.98
C TYR A 106 -22.18 -4.12 -15.33
N ILE A 107 -21.40 -3.87 -14.32
CA ILE A 107 -19.98 -3.61 -14.43
C ILE A 107 -19.26 -4.88 -14.02
N GLU A 108 -18.60 -5.52 -14.96
CA GLU A 108 -17.79 -6.69 -14.67
C GLU A 108 -16.54 -6.30 -13.85
N LYS A 109 -16.08 -7.24 -12.99
CA LYS A 109 -14.80 -7.06 -12.30
C LYS A 109 -13.70 -6.98 -13.35
N ASP A 110 -12.98 -5.88 -13.37
CA ASP A 110 -11.78 -5.70 -14.17
C ASP A 110 -10.61 -5.38 -13.25
N ALA A 111 -9.52 -6.13 -13.37
CA ALA A 111 -8.37 -5.97 -12.49
C ALA A 111 -7.11 -6.46 -13.18
N SER A 112 -6.05 -5.65 -13.10
CA SER A 112 -4.69 -6.08 -13.40
C SER A 112 -3.94 -6.37 -12.11
N ILE A 113 -3.31 -7.53 -12.06
CA ILE A 113 -2.51 -7.97 -10.92
C ILE A 113 -1.07 -7.54 -11.15
N ASN A 114 -0.47 -6.95 -10.13
CA ASN A 114 0.96 -6.66 -10.09
C ASN A 114 1.68 -7.85 -9.46
N ASP A 115 2.45 -8.56 -10.26
CA ASP A 115 3.16 -9.77 -9.85
C ASP A 115 4.21 -9.50 -8.75
N GLU A 116 4.86 -8.34 -8.79
CA GLU A 116 5.81 -7.92 -7.75
C GLU A 116 5.12 -7.73 -6.39
N ILE A 117 3.97 -7.05 -6.38
CA ILE A 117 3.21 -6.85 -5.13
C ILE A 117 2.65 -8.18 -4.64
N ASP A 118 2.19 -9.04 -5.54
CA ASP A 118 1.69 -10.37 -5.18
C ASP A 118 2.80 -11.23 -4.54
N LYS A 119 4.00 -11.22 -5.10
CA LYS A 119 5.19 -11.85 -4.51
C LYS A 119 5.49 -11.32 -3.11
N LEU A 120 5.49 -9.99 -2.92
CA LEU A 120 5.75 -9.39 -1.62
C LEU A 120 4.69 -9.77 -0.58
N ARG A 121 3.42 -9.96 -1.00
CA ARG A 121 2.36 -10.46 -0.11
C ARG A 121 2.60 -11.91 0.32
N HIS A 122 3.04 -12.77 -0.59
CA HIS A 122 3.43 -14.13 -0.27
C HIS A 122 4.67 -14.18 0.62
N SER A 123 5.65 -13.30 0.39
CA SER A 123 6.81 -13.14 1.27
C SER A 123 6.39 -12.75 2.68
N ALA A 124 5.49 -11.78 2.81
CA ALA A 124 4.99 -11.33 4.12
C ALA A 124 4.32 -12.45 4.92
N THR A 125 3.44 -13.22 4.29
CA THR A 125 2.75 -14.32 4.97
C THR A 125 3.67 -15.49 5.31
N SER A 126 4.63 -15.84 4.44
CA SER A 126 5.60 -16.89 4.74
C SER A 126 6.57 -16.48 5.85
N SER A 127 7.03 -15.24 5.86
CA SER A 127 7.91 -14.70 6.91
C SER A 127 7.31 -14.81 8.30
N LEU A 128 5.99 -14.62 8.46
CA LEU A 128 5.30 -14.77 9.75
C LEU A 128 5.33 -16.20 10.29
N PHE A 129 5.46 -17.21 9.43
CA PHE A 129 5.59 -18.62 9.86
C PHE A 129 7.03 -19.07 10.07
N GLU A 130 7.99 -18.39 9.47
CA GLU A 130 9.40 -18.78 9.50
C GLU A 130 10.24 -17.96 10.50
N ARG A 131 9.81 -16.74 10.84
CA ARG A 131 10.60 -15.78 11.63
C ARG A 131 9.77 -15.12 12.71
N GLU A 132 10.45 -14.63 13.75
CA GLU A 132 9.85 -13.85 14.84
C GLU A 132 10.19 -12.34 14.72
N ASP A 133 11.23 -12.00 13.96
CA ASP A 133 11.72 -10.64 13.74
C ASP A 133 11.10 -10.00 12.48
N VAL A 134 9.77 -9.99 12.41
CA VAL A 134 9.00 -9.57 11.23
C VAL A 134 8.36 -8.22 11.45
N ILE A 135 8.56 -7.31 10.49
CA ILE A 135 7.86 -6.02 10.39
C ILE A 135 7.09 -6.00 9.08
N ILE A 136 5.77 -5.97 9.12
CA ILE A 136 4.95 -5.85 7.92
C ILE A 136 4.40 -4.45 7.81
N ILE A 137 4.69 -3.78 6.69
CA ILE A 137 4.08 -2.52 6.32
C ILE A 137 2.92 -2.80 5.38
N ALA A 138 1.70 -2.49 5.83
CA ALA A 138 0.48 -2.78 5.10
C ALA A 138 -0.34 -1.53 4.80
N SER A 139 -1.12 -1.57 3.73
CA SER A 139 -2.24 -0.65 3.56
C SER A 139 -3.49 -1.19 4.27
N VAL A 140 -4.56 -0.41 4.32
CA VAL A 140 -5.84 -0.85 4.90
C VAL A 140 -6.39 -2.11 4.23
N SER A 141 -5.86 -2.53 3.07
CA SER A 141 -6.19 -3.81 2.45
C SER A 141 -5.90 -5.04 3.33
N CYS A 142 -5.10 -4.93 4.37
CA CYS A 142 -4.81 -6.00 5.33
C CYS A 142 -6.03 -6.50 6.11
N ILE A 143 -7.11 -5.71 6.18
CA ILE A 143 -8.36 -6.12 6.84
C ILE A 143 -9.33 -6.88 5.92
N TYR A 144 -8.97 -7.07 4.64
CA TYR A 144 -9.75 -7.89 3.71
C TYR A 144 -9.43 -9.38 3.86
N GLY A 145 -10.41 -10.19 3.45
CA GLY A 145 -10.33 -11.64 3.55
C GLY A 145 -9.11 -12.25 2.84
N LEU A 146 -8.41 -13.11 3.56
CA LEU A 146 -7.41 -14.06 3.09
C LEU A 146 -7.90 -15.49 3.31
N GLY A 147 -7.14 -16.47 2.85
CA GLY A 147 -7.36 -17.87 3.23
C GLY A 147 -7.10 -18.12 4.72
N SER A 148 -7.49 -19.30 5.20
CA SER A 148 -7.22 -19.71 6.57
C SER A 148 -5.71 -19.84 6.82
N PRO A 149 -5.13 -19.17 7.84
CA PRO A 149 -3.72 -19.31 8.16
C PRO A 149 -3.37 -20.74 8.60
N GLU A 150 -4.30 -21.45 9.23
CA GLU A 150 -4.12 -22.85 9.64
C GLU A 150 -3.98 -23.75 8.41
N GLU A 151 -4.89 -23.63 7.43
CA GLU A 151 -4.82 -24.40 6.19
C GLU A 151 -3.57 -24.06 5.37
N TYR A 152 -3.23 -22.77 5.28
CA TYR A 152 -2.02 -22.33 4.59
C TYR A 152 -0.77 -22.95 5.22
N LYS A 153 -0.69 -23.00 6.56
CA LYS A 153 0.41 -23.62 7.31
C LYS A 153 0.45 -25.15 7.15
N GLU A 154 -0.70 -25.82 7.22
CA GLU A 154 -0.79 -27.27 7.07
C GLU A 154 -0.42 -27.78 5.68
N MET A 155 -0.57 -26.94 4.66
CA MET A 155 -0.23 -27.27 3.28
C MET A 155 1.22 -26.93 2.90
N VAL A 156 2.02 -26.40 3.82
CA VAL A 156 3.45 -26.17 3.60
C VAL A 156 4.17 -27.51 3.39
N LEU A 157 4.93 -27.59 2.30
CA LEU A 157 5.78 -28.76 2.02
C LEU A 157 7.15 -28.57 2.68
N SER A 158 7.38 -29.33 3.72
CA SER A 158 8.68 -29.39 4.41
C SER A 158 9.53 -30.50 3.78
N LEU A 159 10.65 -30.15 3.17
CA LEU A 159 11.56 -31.06 2.48
C LEU A 159 12.94 -31.05 3.15
N ARG A 160 13.56 -32.23 3.26
CA ARG A 160 14.92 -32.41 3.84
C ARG A 160 15.69 -33.48 3.05
N PRO A 161 17.02 -33.35 2.91
CA PRO A 161 17.85 -34.46 2.46
C PRO A 161 17.64 -35.71 3.34
N GLY A 162 17.63 -36.90 2.76
CA GLY A 162 17.37 -38.14 3.43
C GLY A 162 15.86 -38.45 3.65
N MET A 163 14.96 -37.60 3.18
CA MET A 163 13.53 -37.84 3.29
C MET A 163 13.08 -38.87 2.23
N GLU A 164 12.44 -39.96 2.70
CA GLU A 164 11.81 -40.93 1.82
C GLU A 164 10.46 -40.41 1.32
N ILE A 165 10.37 -40.12 0.04
CA ILE A 165 9.17 -39.69 -0.66
C ILE A 165 9.28 -40.03 -2.15
N GLU A 166 8.30 -40.73 -2.70
CA GLU A 166 8.26 -40.96 -4.14
C GLU A 166 8.19 -39.63 -4.91
N ARG A 167 9.02 -39.51 -5.97
CA ARG A 167 9.03 -38.30 -6.82
C ARG A 167 7.63 -37.91 -7.29
N ASN A 168 6.82 -38.87 -7.74
CA ASN A 168 5.46 -38.59 -8.21
C ASN A 168 4.52 -38.14 -7.09
N GLN A 169 4.77 -38.54 -5.83
CA GLN A 169 4.04 -38.06 -4.67
C GLN A 169 4.37 -36.58 -4.40
N LEU A 170 5.65 -36.19 -4.52
CA LEU A 170 6.03 -34.77 -4.40
C LEU A 170 5.40 -33.92 -5.50
N LEU A 171 5.36 -34.42 -6.75
CA LEU A 171 4.71 -33.69 -7.86
C LEU A 171 3.21 -33.47 -7.59
N ARG A 172 2.50 -34.47 -7.07
CA ARG A 172 1.08 -34.31 -6.69
C ARG A 172 0.92 -33.26 -5.59
N LYS A 173 1.74 -33.32 -4.54
CA LYS A 173 1.71 -32.33 -3.45
C LYS A 173 1.97 -30.91 -3.94
N LEU A 174 2.86 -30.70 -4.92
CA LEU A 174 3.07 -29.38 -5.55
C LEU A 174 1.82 -28.89 -6.27
N VAL A 175 1.12 -29.74 -7.00
CA VAL A 175 -0.17 -29.41 -7.63
C VAL A 175 -1.24 -29.09 -6.58
N ASP A 176 -1.30 -29.87 -5.50
CA ASP A 176 -2.27 -29.66 -4.41
C ASP A 176 -2.09 -28.28 -3.74
N ILE A 177 -0.86 -27.75 -3.68
CA ILE A 177 -0.56 -26.41 -3.19
C ILE A 177 -0.56 -25.35 -4.29
N GLN A 178 -1.19 -25.64 -5.44
CA GLN A 178 -1.44 -24.72 -6.55
C GLN A 178 -0.20 -24.31 -7.36
N TYR A 179 0.89 -25.12 -7.36
CA TYR A 179 1.98 -24.94 -8.30
C TYR A 179 1.64 -25.56 -9.65
N GLU A 180 1.98 -24.88 -10.72
CA GLU A 180 1.78 -25.32 -12.09
C GLU A 180 3.04 -26.02 -12.62
N ARG A 181 2.89 -27.19 -13.30
CA ARG A 181 4.01 -27.77 -14.03
C ARG A 181 4.21 -27.06 -15.35
N ASN A 182 5.36 -26.46 -15.53
CA ASN A 182 5.74 -25.88 -16.81
C ASN A 182 7.25 -26.07 -17.05
N ASP A 183 7.57 -26.93 -18.00
CA ASP A 183 8.97 -27.27 -18.30
C ASP A 183 9.63 -26.27 -19.28
N ILE A 184 8.85 -25.35 -19.88
CA ILE A 184 9.29 -24.37 -20.87
C ILE A 184 9.38 -22.97 -20.25
N ASP A 185 8.25 -22.46 -19.71
CA ASP A 185 8.18 -21.19 -19.02
C ASP A 185 8.30 -21.44 -17.52
N PHE A 186 9.53 -21.35 -16.99
CA PHE A 186 9.84 -21.59 -15.59
C PHE A 186 9.88 -20.27 -14.85
N SER A 187 8.78 -19.90 -14.29
CA SER A 187 8.55 -18.66 -13.56
C SER A 187 7.96 -18.95 -12.17
N ARG A 188 7.76 -17.91 -11.38
CA ARG A 188 7.22 -17.94 -10.02
C ARG A 188 5.91 -18.76 -9.93
N GLY A 189 5.80 -19.61 -8.90
CA GLY A 189 4.64 -20.49 -8.71
C GLY A 189 4.61 -21.71 -9.64
N LYS A 190 5.71 -21.98 -10.36
CA LYS A 190 5.82 -23.14 -11.25
C LYS A 190 6.91 -24.10 -10.82
N PHE A 191 6.81 -25.33 -11.29
CA PHE A 191 7.86 -26.33 -11.16
C PHE A 191 8.11 -27.02 -12.48
N ARG A 192 9.33 -27.52 -12.67
CA ARG A 192 9.72 -28.32 -13.81
C ARG A 192 10.44 -29.59 -13.39
N VAL A 193 10.41 -30.61 -14.25
CA VAL A 193 10.96 -31.93 -13.96
C VAL A 193 11.93 -32.35 -15.05
N ARG A 194 13.15 -32.71 -14.66
CA ARG A 194 14.19 -33.21 -15.58
C ARG A 194 14.83 -34.47 -15.00
N GLY A 195 14.37 -35.67 -15.42
CA GLY A 195 14.84 -36.91 -14.84
C GLY A 195 14.48 -37.05 -13.36
N ASP A 196 15.50 -37.22 -12.53
CA ASP A 196 15.35 -37.35 -11.07
C ASP A 196 15.51 -35.98 -10.34
N VAL A 197 15.40 -34.89 -11.08
CA VAL A 197 15.52 -33.53 -10.55
C VAL A 197 14.19 -32.81 -10.71
N ILE A 198 13.72 -32.22 -9.61
CA ILE A 198 12.58 -31.29 -9.59
C ILE A 198 13.10 -29.91 -9.23
N GLU A 199 12.80 -28.92 -10.06
CA GLU A 199 13.08 -27.52 -9.77
C GLU A 199 11.77 -26.80 -9.50
N ILE A 200 11.72 -26.09 -8.37
CA ILE A 200 10.53 -25.40 -7.86
C ILE A 200 10.87 -23.92 -7.77
N PHE A 201 10.03 -23.07 -8.35
CA PHE A 201 10.18 -21.61 -8.23
C PHE A 201 9.18 -21.09 -7.19
N PRO A 202 9.63 -20.80 -5.94
CA PRO A 202 8.74 -20.36 -4.88
C PRO A 202 8.04 -19.05 -5.23
N VAL A 203 6.77 -18.91 -4.80
CA VAL A 203 5.96 -17.70 -5.07
C VAL A 203 6.46 -16.44 -4.38
N SER A 204 7.24 -16.59 -3.32
CA SER A 204 7.81 -15.50 -2.51
C SER A 204 9.21 -15.05 -2.96
N ARG A 205 9.76 -15.59 -4.06
CA ARG A 205 11.14 -15.34 -4.50
C ARG A 205 11.19 -14.79 -5.92
N ASP A 206 12.27 -14.06 -6.25
CA ASP A 206 12.47 -13.43 -7.57
C ASP A 206 13.35 -14.22 -8.51
N GLU A 207 14.55 -14.56 -8.06
CA GLU A 207 15.62 -15.10 -8.89
C GLU A 207 16.07 -16.47 -8.42
N GLN A 208 15.71 -16.86 -7.21
CA GLN A 208 16.17 -18.08 -6.59
C GLN A 208 15.10 -19.14 -6.63
N CYS A 209 15.46 -20.28 -7.20
CA CYS A 209 14.61 -21.48 -7.18
C CYS A 209 15.26 -22.63 -6.41
N ILE A 210 14.46 -23.62 -6.06
CA ILE A 210 14.86 -24.78 -5.27
C ILE A 210 14.98 -25.97 -6.20
N ARG A 211 16.15 -26.59 -6.21
CA ARG A 211 16.42 -27.85 -6.91
C ARG A 211 16.43 -28.99 -5.91
N VAL A 212 15.53 -29.95 -6.08
CA VAL A 212 15.43 -31.17 -5.31
C VAL A 212 15.93 -32.32 -6.17
N GLU A 213 17.00 -32.97 -5.75
CA GLU A 213 17.62 -34.10 -6.43
C GLU A 213 17.24 -35.40 -5.74
N PHE A 214 16.78 -36.40 -6.50
CA PHE A 214 16.37 -37.69 -6.00
C PHE A 214 17.39 -38.78 -6.31
N PHE A 215 17.52 -39.72 -5.38
CA PHE A 215 18.17 -41.01 -5.61
C PHE A 215 17.18 -42.13 -5.27
N GLY A 216 16.52 -42.66 -6.31
CA GLY A 216 15.35 -43.53 -6.12
C GLY A 216 14.18 -42.78 -5.53
N ASP A 217 13.67 -43.23 -4.39
CA ASP A 217 12.56 -42.62 -3.66
C ASP A 217 13.03 -41.79 -2.44
N GLU A 218 14.29 -41.42 -2.41
CA GLU A 218 14.88 -40.59 -1.36
C GLU A 218 15.37 -39.26 -1.94
N ILE A 219 15.18 -38.15 -1.21
CA ILE A 219 15.76 -36.85 -1.54
C ILE A 219 17.24 -36.89 -1.17
N ASP A 220 18.14 -36.92 -2.17
CA ASP A 220 19.58 -36.92 -1.99
C ASP A 220 20.09 -35.53 -1.58
N ARG A 221 19.65 -34.47 -2.30
CA ARG A 221 20.09 -33.10 -2.06
C ARG A 221 19.00 -32.09 -2.33
N ILE A 222 19.10 -30.97 -1.60
CA ILE A 222 18.31 -29.77 -1.85
C ILE A 222 19.28 -28.61 -2.05
N ARG A 223 19.16 -27.91 -3.17
CA ARG A 223 20.00 -26.78 -3.53
C ARG A 223 19.19 -25.56 -3.86
N GLU A 224 19.74 -24.44 -3.48
CA GLU A 224 19.26 -23.14 -3.97
C GLU A 224 20.06 -22.77 -5.20
N ILE A 225 19.37 -22.43 -6.27
CA ILE A 225 19.97 -22.10 -7.55
C ILE A 225 19.41 -20.79 -8.08
N ASP A 226 20.19 -20.07 -8.85
CA ASP A 226 19.71 -18.97 -9.66
C ASP A 226 18.83 -19.50 -10.81
N ALA A 227 17.62 -18.97 -10.94
CA ALA A 227 16.63 -19.49 -11.88
C ALA A 227 17.03 -19.27 -13.35
N LEU A 228 17.77 -18.19 -13.65
CA LEU A 228 18.19 -17.82 -15.01
C LEU A 228 19.46 -18.57 -15.43
N THR A 229 20.50 -18.52 -14.58
CA THR A 229 21.81 -19.10 -14.90
C THR A 229 21.93 -20.58 -14.56
N GLY A 230 21.12 -21.07 -13.60
CA GLY A 230 21.22 -22.40 -13.03
C GLY A 230 22.42 -22.58 -12.08
N GLU A 231 23.09 -21.48 -11.71
CA GLU A 231 24.22 -21.50 -10.78
C GLU A 231 23.76 -21.93 -9.38
N VAL A 232 24.54 -22.80 -8.74
CA VAL A 232 24.27 -23.24 -7.38
C VAL A 232 24.70 -22.19 -6.39
N LEU A 233 23.74 -21.62 -5.64
CA LEU A 233 23.96 -20.60 -4.62
C LEU A 233 24.30 -21.22 -3.26
N GLY A 234 23.80 -22.42 -2.98
CA GLY A 234 24.10 -23.13 -1.76
C GLY A 234 23.29 -24.43 -1.56
N ASP A 235 23.74 -25.27 -0.66
CA ASP A 235 23.01 -26.46 -0.20
C ASP A 235 22.07 -26.07 0.95
N ARG A 236 20.92 -26.79 1.06
CA ARG A 236 19.94 -26.58 2.11
C ARG A 236 19.64 -27.89 2.84
N GLU A 237 19.76 -27.86 4.16
CA GLU A 237 19.41 -28.97 5.05
C GLU A 237 17.88 -29.11 5.26
N HIS A 238 17.16 -28.03 4.99
CA HIS A 238 15.70 -27.95 5.09
C HIS A 238 15.19 -26.82 4.22
N ILE A 239 14.02 -27.04 3.60
CA ILE A 239 13.26 -26.00 2.91
C ILE A 239 11.76 -26.18 3.15
N ALA A 240 11.07 -25.07 3.35
CA ALA A 240 9.62 -24.98 3.37
C ALA A 240 9.13 -24.37 2.05
N ILE A 241 8.25 -25.08 1.34
CA ILE A 241 7.59 -24.57 0.13
C ILE A 241 6.16 -24.21 0.50
N PHE A 242 5.86 -22.93 0.46
CA PHE A 242 4.54 -22.40 0.78
C PHE A 242 3.60 -22.50 -0.42
N PRO A 243 2.27 -22.58 -0.19
CA PRO A 243 1.28 -22.61 -1.26
C PRO A 243 1.39 -21.41 -2.23
N ALA A 244 1.10 -21.66 -3.51
CA ALA A 244 1.12 -20.63 -4.54
C ALA A 244 -0.09 -19.67 -4.50
N SER A 245 -1.06 -19.92 -3.64
CA SER A 245 -2.22 -19.07 -3.40
C SER A 245 -2.54 -19.02 -1.90
N HIS A 246 -3.05 -17.87 -1.43
CA HIS A 246 -3.57 -17.75 -0.07
C HIS A 246 -4.91 -18.50 0.12
N PHE A 247 -5.63 -18.76 -0.97
CA PHE A 247 -6.90 -19.52 -0.97
C PHE A 247 -6.65 -20.97 -1.41
N VAL A 248 -5.91 -21.71 -0.58
CA VAL A 248 -5.72 -23.18 -0.78
C VAL A 248 -6.65 -23.92 0.14
N THR A 249 -7.24 -24.99 -0.37
CA THR A 249 -8.19 -25.83 0.38
C THR A 249 -7.95 -27.27 0.01
N ARG A 250 -7.93 -28.17 1.00
CA ARG A 250 -7.81 -29.61 0.77
C ARG A 250 -9.01 -30.14 -0.03
N ASP A 251 -8.79 -31.14 -0.86
CA ASP A 251 -9.80 -31.68 -1.75
C ASP A 251 -11.09 -32.12 -1.01
N GLU A 252 -10.95 -32.76 0.16
CA GLU A 252 -12.10 -33.13 0.99
C GLU A 252 -12.96 -31.93 1.42
N LYS A 253 -12.33 -30.80 1.75
CA LYS A 253 -13.05 -29.57 2.13
C LYS A 253 -13.65 -28.91 0.90
N LEU A 254 -12.95 -28.91 -0.23
CA LEU A 254 -13.46 -28.40 -1.48
C LEU A 254 -14.74 -29.13 -1.91
N GLN A 255 -14.78 -30.46 -1.78
CA GLN A 255 -15.99 -31.26 -2.07
C GLN A 255 -17.16 -30.91 -1.13
N LYS A 256 -16.89 -30.63 0.15
CA LYS A 256 -17.90 -30.14 1.09
C LYS A 256 -18.37 -28.74 0.73
N ALA A 257 -17.46 -27.85 0.37
CA ALA A 257 -17.79 -26.49 -0.06
C ALA A 257 -18.68 -26.49 -1.30
N ILE A 258 -18.35 -27.31 -2.29
CA ILE A 258 -19.17 -27.49 -3.51
C ILE A 258 -20.59 -27.89 -3.15
N LYS A 259 -20.79 -28.89 -2.28
CA LYS A 259 -22.12 -29.29 -1.83
C LYS A 259 -22.86 -28.18 -1.10
N ASN A 260 -22.18 -27.43 -0.24
CA ASN A 260 -22.78 -26.31 0.47
C ASN A 260 -23.22 -25.20 -0.49
N ILE A 261 -22.41 -24.92 -1.54
CA ILE A 261 -22.75 -23.95 -2.58
C ILE A 261 -23.99 -24.43 -3.37
N GLU A 262 -24.08 -25.72 -3.72
CA GLU A 262 -25.25 -26.29 -4.40
C GLU A 262 -26.53 -26.12 -3.57
N VAL A 263 -26.46 -26.43 -2.28
CA VAL A 263 -27.61 -26.27 -1.36
C VAL A 263 -28.03 -24.81 -1.22
N GLU A 264 -27.07 -23.88 -1.13
CA GLU A 264 -27.36 -22.44 -1.08
C GLU A 264 -27.98 -21.97 -2.39
N LEU A 265 -27.46 -22.43 -3.54
CA LEU A 265 -27.99 -22.10 -4.86
C LEU A 265 -29.45 -22.54 -4.98
N GLU A 266 -29.77 -23.79 -4.66
CA GLU A 266 -31.14 -24.33 -4.72
C GLU A 266 -32.09 -23.50 -3.86
N GLY A 267 -31.70 -23.17 -2.62
CA GLY A 267 -32.49 -22.34 -1.73
C GLY A 267 -32.71 -20.93 -2.26
N GLN A 268 -31.69 -20.31 -2.79
CA GLN A 268 -31.79 -18.95 -3.35
C GLN A 268 -32.62 -18.90 -4.64
N LEU A 269 -32.50 -19.92 -5.50
CA LEU A 269 -33.32 -20.04 -6.70
C LEU A 269 -34.81 -20.20 -6.39
N ALA A 270 -35.12 -21.01 -5.35
CA ALA A 270 -36.51 -21.17 -4.91
C ALA A 270 -37.07 -19.83 -4.43
N THR A 271 -36.36 -19.10 -3.59
CA THR A 271 -36.73 -17.78 -3.08
C THR A 271 -36.97 -16.78 -4.22
N MET A 272 -36.01 -16.68 -5.17
CA MET A 272 -36.15 -15.76 -6.31
C MET A 272 -37.30 -16.09 -7.21
N ARG A 273 -37.59 -17.39 -7.44
CA ARG A 273 -38.73 -17.83 -8.25
C ARG A 273 -40.07 -17.51 -7.56
N GLU A 274 -40.18 -17.67 -6.24
CA GLU A 274 -41.34 -17.27 -5.44
C GLU A 274 -41.56 -15.76 -5.48
N GLU A 275 -40.49 -14.97 -5.47
CA GLU A 275 -40.55 -13.51 -5.61
C GLU A 275 -40.83 -13.04 -7.06
N GLY A 276 -40.92 -13.94 -8.03
CA GLY A 276 -41.13 -13.62 -9.45
C GLY A 276 -39.90 -13.08 -10.17
N LYS A 277 -38.68 -13.15 -9.57
CA LYS A 277 -37.40 -12.74 -10.13
C LYS A 277 -36.80 -13.83 -11.03
N LEU A 278 -37.49 -14.14 -12.14
CA LEU A 278 -37.09 -15.28 -12.98
C LEU A 278 -35.79 -15.04 -13.75
N LEU A 279 -35.54 -13.81 -14.17
CA LEU A 279 -34.31 -13.45 -14.89
C LEU A 279 -33.08 -13.50 -13.97
N GLU A 280 -33.22 -12.99 -12.75
CA GLU A 280 -32.20 -13.03 -11.73
C GLU A 280 -31.87 -14.48 -11.32
N ALA A 281 -32.92 -15.31 -11.17
CA ALA A 281 -32.76 -16.73 -10.88
C ALA A 281 -31.97 -17.46 -11.99
N GLN A 282 -32.33 -17.23 -13.25
CA GLN A 282 -31.63 -17.83 -14.40
C GLN A 282 -30.16 -17.41 -14.45
N ARG A 283 -29.87 -16.12 -14.25
CA ARG A 283 -28.52 -15.56 -14.24
C ARG A 283 -27.67 -16.19 -13.14
N LEU A 284 -28.22 -16.25 -11.93
CA LEU A 284 -27.54 -16.86 -10.79
C LEU A 284 -27.25 -18.35 -11.01
N GLU A 285 -28.21 -19.09 -11.53
CA GLU A 285 -28.10 -20.52 -11.83
C GLU A 285 -26.99 -20.80 -12.85
N GLN A 286 -26.98 -20.07 -13.96
CA GLN A 286 -25.95 -20.22 -14.99
C GLN A 286 -24.55 -19.91 -14.49
N ARG A 287 -24.38 -18.79 -13.80
CA ARG A 287 -23.07 -18.37 -13.29
C ARG A 287 -22.55 -19.34 -12.23
N THR A 288 -23.38 -19.69 -11.25
CA THR A 288 -22.91 -20.54 -10.16
C THR A 288 -22.62 -21.95 -10.64
N ASN A 289 -23.40 -22.53 -11.55
CA ASN A 289 -23.12 -23.84 -12.12
C ASN A 289 -21.80 -23.85 -12.92
N TYR A 290 -21.50 -22.80 -13.67
CA TYR A 290 -20.23 -22.67 -14.36
C TYR A 290 -19.06 -22.60 -13.36
N ASP A 291 -19.17 -21.79 -12.32
CA ASP A 291 -18.14 -21.67 -11.28
C ASP A 291 -17.93 -23.03 -10.56
N LEU A 292 -19.00 -23.78 -10.28
CA LEU A 292 -18.94 -25.12 -9.69
C LEU A 292 -18.24 -26.15 -10.60
N GLU A 293 -18.48 -26.10 -11.90
CA GLU A 293 -17.81 -26.95 -12.89
C GLU A 293 -16.31 -26.68 -12.89
N MET A 294 -15.93 -25.39 -12.94
CA MET A 294 -14.52 -24.99 -12.87
C MET A 294 -13.83 -25.46 -11.59
N MET A 295 -14.52 -25.33 -10.44
CA MET A 295 -13.98 -25.82 -9.16
C MET A 295 -13.78 -27.35 -9.13
N ARG A 296 -14.67 -28.13 -9.77
CA ARG A 296 -14.52 -29.61 -9.85
C ARG A 296 -13.38 -30.04 -10.73
N GLU A 297 -13.21 -29.37 -11.90
CA GLU A 297 -12.22 -29.78 -12.90
C GLU A 297 -10.83 -29.21 -12.60
N MET A 298 -10.76 -27.95 -12.16
CA MET A 298 -9.52 -27.19 -12.00
C MET A 298 -9.15 -26.90 -10.54
N GLY A 299 -10.05 -27.20 -9.59
CA GLY A 299 -9.86 -26.78 -8.20
C GLY A 299 -10.01 -25.29 -7.93
N PHE A 300 -10.33 -24.50 -8.95
CA PHE A 300 -10.37 -23.03 -8.90
C PHE A 300 -11.41 -22.46 -9.88
N CYS A 301 -11.95 -21.28 -9.59
CA CYS A 301 -12.75 -20.50 -10.54
C CYS A 301 -12.45 -18.99 -10.43
N SER A 302 -12.78 -18.25 -11.48
CA SER A 302 -12.66 -16.78 -11.44
C SER A 302 -13.61 -16.18 -10.39
N GLY A 303 -13.07 -15.38 -9.46
CA GLY A 303 -13.84 -14.82 -8.35
C GLY A 303 -14.11 -15.82 -7.23
N ILE A 304 -13.26 -16.83 -7.06
CA ILE A 304 -13.34 -17.86 -6.01
C ILE A 304 -13.50 -17.26 -4.60
N GLU A 305 -13.00 -16.04 -4.38
CA GLU A 305 -13.16 -15.32 -3.12
C GLU A 305 -14.62 -15.09 -2.72
N ASN A 306 -15.55 -15.03 -3.69
CA ASN A 306 -16.98 -14.91 -3.40
C ASN A 306 -17.56 -16.15 -2.71
N TYR A 307 -16.88 -17.26 -2.79
CA TYR A 307 -17.23 -18.53 -2.13
C TYR A 307 -16.39 -18.81 -0.86
N SER A 308 -15.61 -17.81 -0.40
CA SER A 308 -14.68 -17.97 0.73
C SER A 308 -15.32 -18.53 2.01
N ARG A 309 -16.58 -18.18 2.29
CA ARG A 309 -17.33 -18.74 3.42
C ARG A 309 -17.44 -20.26 3.35
N HIS A 310 -17.81 -20.79 2.18
CA HIS A 310 -17.94 -22.22 1.96
C HIS A 310 -16.59 -22.93 1.91
N LEU A 311 -15.59 -22.33 1.27
CA LEU A 311 -14.24 -22.90 1.18
C LEU A 311 -13.58 -23.05 2.56
N THR A 312 -13.83 -22.11 3.46
CA THR A 312 -13.34 -22.17 4.85
C THR A 312 -14.32 -22.84 5.82
N LEU A 313 -15.46 -23.34 5.33
CA LEU A 313 -16.53 -23.97 6.12
C LEU A 313 -17.01 -23.11 7.31
N ARG A 314 -17.01 -21.77 7.15
CA ARG A 314 -17.49 -20.83 8.17
C ARG A 314 -19.02 -20.74 8.15
N GLU A 315 -19.57 -20.39 9.30
CA GLU A 315 -21.01 -20.05 9.41
C GLU A 315 -21.31 -18.71 8.73
N ALA A 316 -22.58 -18.50 8.38
CA ALA A 316 -23.02 -17.22 7.81
C ALA A 316 -22.76 -16.07 8.79
N GLY A 317 -22.17 -14.97 8.28
CA GLY A 317 -21.83 -13.80 9.07
C GLY A 317 -20.57 -13.92 9.95
N ALA A 318 -19.90 -15.07 9.96
CA ALA A 318 -18.64 -15.25 10.70
C ALA A 318 -17.54 -14.32 10.20
N THR A 319 -16.65 -13.93 11.11
CA THR A 319 -15.50 -13.07 10.80
C THR A 319 -14.59 -13.75 9.76
N PRO A 320 -14.22 -13.07 8.65
CA PRO A 320 -13.28 -13.62 7.69
C PRO A 320 -11.87 -13.64 8.25
N TYR A 321 -11.06 -14.60 7.81
CA TYR A 321 -9.62 -14.56 8.05
C TYR A 321 -8.96 -13.43 7.26
N THR A 322 -8.01 -12.75 7.87
CA THR A 322 -7.30 -11.61 7.31
C THR A 322 -5.80 -11.72 7.58
N LEU A 323 -4.99 -10.74 7.18
CA LEU A 323 -3.57 -10.74 7.53
C LEU A 323 -3.35 -10.75 9.05
N LEU A 324 -4.25 -10.15 9.82
CA LEU A 324 -4.13 -10.09 11.28
C LEU A 324 -4.16 -11.50 11.92
N ASP A 325 -4.86 -12.44 11.30
CA ASP A 325 -4.95 -13.84 11.78
C ASP A 325 -3.67 -14.65 11.50
N TYR A 326 -2.77 -14.15 10.64
CA TYR A 326 -1.45 -14.76 10.39
C TYR A 326 -0.41 -14.35 11.42
N PHE A 327 -0.63 -13.25 12.13
CA PHE A 327 0.24 -12.83 13.24
C PHE A 327 0.04 -13.71 14.47
N PRO A 328 1.07 -13.87 15.31
CA PRO A 328 0.87 -14.44 16.64
C PRO A 328 -0.05 -13.52 17.48
N ASP A 329 -0.71 -14.10 18.51
CA ASP A 329 -1.65 -13.35 19.34
C ASP A 329 -1.02 -12.09 19.97
N ASP A 330 0.25 -12.14 20.33
CA ASP A 330 0.99 -11.04 20.94
C ASP A 330 1.89 -10.33 19.92
N PHE A 331 1.31 -9.52 19.05
CA PHE A 331 2.02 -8.64 18.12
C PHE A 331 1.81 -7.17 18.46
N LEU A 332 2.71 -6.30 17.99
CA LEU A 332 2.58 -4.85 18.10
C LEU A 332 1.89 -4.30 16.85
N LEU A 333 0.79 -3.57 17.07
CA LEU A 333 0.13 -2.83 15.99
C LEU A 333 0.55 -1.36 16.02
N ILE A 334 0.94 -0.83 14.88
CA ILE A 334 1.21 0.59 14.69
C ILE A 334 0.30 1.10 13.59
N VAL A 335 -0.45 2.16 13.86
CA VAL A 335 -1.35 2.78 12.88
C VAL A 335 -0.81 4.16 12.55
N ASP A 336 -0.21 4.29 11.39
CA ASP A 336 0.33 5.57 10.92
C ASP A 336 -0.79 6.45 10.35
N GLU A 337 -0.64 7.77 10.56
CA GLU A 337 -1.67 8.77 10.26
C GLU A 337 -3.07 8.28 10.71
N SER A 338 -3.14 7.85 11.98
CA SER A 338 -4.28 7.13 12.56
C SER A 338 -5.60 7.88 12.43
N HIS A 339 -5.58 9.21 12.48
CA HIS A 339 -6.74 10.09 12.29
C HIS A 339 -7.41 9.94 10.90
N VAL A 340 -6.71 9.38 9.90
CA VAL A 340 -7.25 9.02 8.58
C VAL A 340 -7.46 7.51 8.49
N THR A 341 -6.49 6.73 8.95
CA THR A 341 -6.47 5.27 8.83
C THR A 341 -7.62 4.60 9.58
N LEU A 342 -7.89 4.99 10.83
CA LEU A 342 -8.97 4.39 11.62
C LEU A 342 -10.38 4.68 11.05
N PRO A 343 -10.73 5.93 10.65
CA PRO A 343 -11.98 6.17 9.93
C PRO A 343 -12.12 5.39 8.62
N GLN A 344 -11.02 5.19 7.89
CA GLN A 344 -11.03 4.39 6.67
C GLN A 344 -11.33 2.92 6.96
N ILE A 345 -10.68 2.31 7.96
CA ILE A 345 -10.97 0.95 8.42
C ILE A 345 -12.46 0.81 8.77
N ARG A 346 -13.01 1.77 9.51
CA ARG A 346 -14.43 1.79 9.90
C ARG A 346 -15.37 1.90 8.71
N GLY A 347 -15.02 2.70 7.70
CA GLY A 347 -15.88 2.97 6.54
C GLY A 347 -15.92 1.85 5.50
N MET A 348 -14.87 1.02 5.40
CA MET A 348 -14.74 0.03 4.32
C MET A 348 -15.83 -1.03 4.32
N TYR A 349 -16.24 -1.52 5.49
CA TYR A 349 -17.27 -2.53 5.61
C TYR A 349 -18.60 -2.11 4.96
N ASN A 350 -19.10 -0.93 5.29
CA ASN A 350 -20.41 -0.45 4.81
C ASN A 350 -20.43 -0.27 3.29
N GLY A 351 -19.37 0.25 2.70
CA GLY A 351 -19.24 0.42 1.26
C GLY A 351 -19.26 -0.92 0.49
N ASP A 352 -18.51 -1.91 0.98
CA ASP A 352 -18.46 -3.24 0.40
C ASP A 352 -19.81 -3.95 0.49
N GLN A 353 -20.47 -3.90 1.65
CA GLN A 353 -21.77 -4.52 1.86
C GLN A 353 -22.85 -3.92 0.97
N ALA A 354 -22.93 -2.59 0.83
CA ALA A 354 -23.90 -1.93 -0.02
C ALA A 354 -23.77 -2.39 -1.50
N ARG A 355 -22.54 -2.46 -2.00
CA ARG A 355 -22.24 -2.92 -3.36
C ARG A 355 -22.62 -4.39 -3.56
N LYS A 356 -22.20 -5.28 -2.67
CA LYS A 356 -22.48 -6.73 -2.76
C LYS A 356 -23.95 -7.06 -2.61
N LYS A 357 -24.69 -6.33 -1.78
CA LYS A 357 -26.10 -6.48 -1.66
C LYS A 357 -26.82 -6.28 -2.99
N MET A 358 -26.42 -5.27 -3.77
CA MET A 358 -26.98 -5.06 -5.12
C MET A 358 -26.71 -6.27 -6.03
N LEU A 359 -25.52 -6.86 -5.98
CA LEU A 359 -25.19 -8.05 -6.77
C LEU A 359 -26.00 -9.29 -6.37
N VAL A 360 -26.24 -9.48 -5.08
CA VAL A 360 -27.04 -10.59 -4.55
C VAL A 360 -28.53 -10.41 -4.88
N ASP A 361 -29.09 -9.23 -4.63
CA ASP A 361 -30.51 -8.94 -4.84
C ASP A 361 -30.93 -9.07 -6.32
N HIS A 362 -29.97 -8.91 -7.25
CA HIS A 362 -30.19 -9.00 -8.70
C HIS A 362 -29.60 -10.25 -9.37
N GLY A 363 -29.24 -11.27 -8.59
CA GLY A 363 -28.86 -12.60 -9.10
C GLY A 363 -27.47 -12.69 -9.74
N PHE A 364 -26.56 -11.78 -9.45
CA PHE A 364 -25.18 -11.86 -9.90
C PHE A 364 -24.28 -12.70 -8.98
N ARG A 365 -24.60 -12.76 -7.68
CA ARG A 365 -23.86 -13.51 -6.67
C ARG A 365 -24.80 -14.18 -5.67
N LEU A 366 -24.32 -15.27 -5.07
CA LEU A 366 -24.99 -15.92 -3.94
C LEU A 366 -24.92 -15.04 -2.68
N PRO A 367 -25.86 -15.20 -1.73
CA PRO A 367 -25.82 -14.49 -0.45
C PRO A 367 -24.50 -14.64 0.30
N SER A 368 -23.85 -15.81 0.21
CA SER A 368 -22.54 -16.08 0.82
C SER A 368 -21.42 -15.14 0.34
N ALA A 369 -21.55 -14.52 -0.83
CA ALA A 369 -20.59 -13.53 -1.31
C ALA A 369 -20.48 -12.31 -0.39
N MET A 370 -21.52 -12.02 0.39
CA MET A 370 -21.50 -10.95 1.40
C MET A 370 -20.54 -11.23 2.56
N ASP A 371 -20.19 -12.49 2.79
CA ASP A 371 -19.24 -12.90 3.83
C ASP A 371 -17.76 -12.83 3.39
N ASN A 372 -17.52 -12.59 2.09
CA ASN A 372 -16.22 -12.15 1.60
C ASN A 372 -16.12 -10.62 1.75
N ARG A 373 -15.74 -10.15 2.91
CA ARG A 373 -15.85 -8.75 3.32
C ARG A 373 -14.63 -8.32 4.12
N PRO A 374 -14.36 -7.01 4.22
CA PRO A 374 -13.40 -6.53 5.20
C PRO A 374 -13.94 -6.76 6.64
N LEU A 375 -13.05 -6.71 7.60
CA LEU A 375 -13.42 -6.72 9.01
C LEU A 375 -14.34 -5.54 9.34
N ARG A 376 -15.30 -5.76 10.22
CA ARG A 376 -15.95 -4.66 10.94
C ARG A 376 -14.96 -4.03 11.90
N PHE A 377 -15.17 -2.79 12.26
CA PHE A 377 -14.25 -2.09 13.16
C PHE A 377 -14.10 -2.82 14.51
N GLU A 378 -15.20 -3.31 15.08
CA GLU A 378 -15.22 -4.08 16.32
C GLU A 378 -14.51 -5.43 16.21
N GLU A 379 -14.50 -6.03 15.01
CA GLU A 379 -13.75 -7.26 14.73
C GLU A 379 -12.25 -6.93 14.63
N PHE A 380 -11.88 -5.85 13.97
CA PHE A 380 -10.51 -5.34 13.93
C PHE A 380 -9.98 -5.05 15.33
N GLU A 381 -10.77 -4.39 16.19
CA GLU A 381 -10.37 -4.11 17.57
C GLU A 381 -10.08 -5.38 18.39
N LYS A 382 -10.75 -6.51 18.12
CA LYS A 382 -10.50 -7.76 18.83
C LYS A 382 -9.10 -8.33 18.62
N HIS A 383 -8.47 -8.05 17.50
CA HIS A 383 -7.08 -8.47 17.21
C HIS A 383 -6.04 -7.59 17.93
N ILE A 384 -6.45 -6.47 18.52
CA ILE A 384 -5.52 -5.50 19.11
C ILE A 384 -5.26 -5.85 20.57
N HIS A 385 -4.02 -6.17 20.89
CA HIS A 385 -3.50 -6.30 22.26
C HIS A 385 -2.76 -5.02 22.68
N ASN A 386 -1.78 -4.59 21.87
CA ASN A 386 -1.07 -3.34 22.03
C ASN A 386 -1.09 -2.58 20.70
N ALA A 387 -1.56 -1.36 20.70
CA ALA A 387 -1.52 -0.47 19.55
C ALA A 387 -0.91 0.89 19.87
N ILE A 388 -0.08 1.38 18.96
CA ILE A 388 0.45 2.73 18.97
C ILE A 388 -0.13 3.47 17.76
N PHE A 389 -0.91 4.51 18.04
CA PHE A 389 -1.46 5.42 17.05
C PHE A 389 -0.47 6.56 16.82
N VAL A 390 -0.08 6.78 15.58
CA VAL A 390 0.86 7.84 15.22
C VAL A 390 0.13 8.91 14.45
N SER A 391 0.13 10.14 14.95
CA SER A 391 -0.55 11.25 14.31
C SER A 391 -0.01 12.60 14.72
N ALA A 392 -0.01 13.58 13.80
CA ALA A 392 0.21 14.99 14.11
C ALA A 392 -1.08 15.71 14.56
N THR A 393 -2.23 15.11 14.28
CA THR A 393 -3.58 15.64 14.52
C THR A 393 -4.55 14.53 14.92
N PRO A 394 -4.44 13.97 16.13
CA PRO A 394 -5.24 12.83 16.60
C PRO A 394 -6.74 12.98 16.35
N GLY A 395 -7.39 11.88 16.03
CA GLY A 395 -8.82 11.80 15.77
C GLY A 395 -9.69 11.65 17.01
N PRO A 396 -11.04 11.59 16.87
CA PRO A 396 -11.93 11.39 18.00
C PRO A 396 -11.66 10.08 18.75
N PHE A 397 -11.29 9.01 18.03
CA PHE A 397 -11.00 7.71 18.63
C PHE A 397 -9.78 7.79 19.54
N GLU A 398 -8.69 8.41 19.08
CA GLU A 398 -7.47 8.57 19.86
C GLU A 398 -7.72 9.47 21.08
N LEU A 399 -8.43 10.59 20.90
CA LEU A 399 -8.78 11.51 21.99
C LEU A 399 -9.63 10.85 23.08
N GLU A 400 -10.53 9.93 22.70
CA GLU A 400 -11.40 9.20 23.62
C GLU A 400 -10.63 8.12 24.40
N HIS A 401 -9.74 7.37 23.70
CA HIS A 401 -9.10 6.19 24.27
C HIS A 401 -7.71 6.43 24.84
N THR A 402 -7.06 7.54 24.47
CA THR A 402 -5.71 7.91 24.93
C THR A 402 -5.66 9.40 25.31
N PRO A 403 -6.36 9.81 26.39
CA PRO A 403 -6.38 11.22 26.80
C PRO A 403 -4.97 11.74 27.17
N GLU A 404 -4.11 10.87 27.69
CA GLU A 404 -2.70 11.14 27.94
C GLU A 404 -1.88 10.64 26.76
N MET A 405 -1.43 11.57 25.90
CA MET A 405 -0.66 11.25 24.71
C MET A 405 0.82 11.54 24.92
N THR A 406 1.66 10.63 24.45
CA THR A 406 3.10 10.88 24.33
C THR A 406 3.34 11.94 23.26
N GLN A 407 3.98 13.06 23.63
CA GLN A 407 4.23 14.18 22.73
C GLN A 407 5.64 14.16 22.16
N GLN A 408 5.74 14.42 20.87
CA GLN A 408 7.01 14.58 20.17
C GLN A 408 6.95 15.81 19.26
N ILE A 409 7.34 16.95 19.77
CA ILE A 409 7.22 18.26 19.13
C ILE A 409 8.55 18.73 18.56
N ILE A 410 9.64 18.44 19.26
CA ILE A 410 10.98 18.91 18.90
C ILE A 410 11.47 18.24 17.60
N ARG A 411 11.84 19.07 16.64
CA ARG A 411 12.57 18.63 15.44
C ARG A 411 14.07 18.69 15.73
N PRO A 412 14.78 17.57 15.53
CA PRO A 412 16.25 17.55 15.72
C PRO A 412 17.00 18.57 14.86
N THR A 413 16.42 18.96 13.71
CA THR A 413 16.97 19.97 12.79
C THR A 413 16.83 21.42 13.27
N GLY A 414 16.13 21.64 14.38
CA GLY A 414 15.81 22.96 14.91
C GLY A 414 14.76 23.75 14.15
N LEU A 415 14.18 23.17 13.07
CA LEU A 415 13.18 23.84 12.24
C LEU A 415 11.93 24.21 13.01
N LEU A 416 11.53 25.47 12.90
CA LEU A 416 10.33 26.00 13.54
C LEU A 416 9.06 25.68 12.73
N ASP A 417 7.93 25.62 13.39
CA ASP A 417 6.66 25.75 12.70
C ASP A 417 6.56 27.12 12.01
N PRO A 418 5.93 27.20 10.81
CA PRO A 418 5.92 28.44 10.03
C PRO A 418 5.15 29.57 10.75
N GLU A 419 5.49 30.80 10.41
CA GLU A 419 4.68 31.94 10.79
C GLU A 419 3.40 31.97 9.95
N ILE A 420 2.29 32.33 10.59
CA ILE A 420 0.97 32.39 9.96
C ILE A 420 0.51 33.83 9.94
N GLU A 421 0.17 34.31 8.76
CA GLU A 421 -0.42 35.62 8.54
C GLU A 421 -1.84 35.48 7.98
N VAL A 422 -2.78 36.28 8.48
CA VAL A 422 -4.14 36.36 7.97
C VAL A 422 -4.28 37.65 7.19
N ARG A 423 -4.65 37.56 5.91
CA ARG A 423 -4.84 38.70 5.02
C ARG A 423 -6.29 38.70 4.46
N PRO A 424 -6.83 39.88 4.08
CA PRO A 424 -8.20 39.98 3.55
C PRO A 424 -8.34 39.25 2.21
N ILE A 425 -9.57 38.82 1.90
CA ILE A 425 -9.88 38.17 0.61
C ILE A 425 -9.85 39.18 -0.53
N GLU A 426 -10.24 40.46 -0.28
CA GLU A 426 -10.18 41.51 -1.29
C GLU A 426 -8.72 41.75 -1.70
N GLY A 427 -8.44 41.67 -3.02
CA GLY A 427 -7.09 41.78 -3.56
C GLY A 427 -6.18 40.57 -3.36
N GLN A 428 -6.69 39.45 -2.86
CA GLN A 428 -5.88 38.23 -2.55
C GLN A 428 -5.05 37.71 -3.72
N ILE A 429 -5.52 37.85 -4.96
CA ILE A 429 -4.80 37.30 -6.13
C ILE A 429 -3.60 38.16 -6.49
N ASP A 430 -3.73 39.50 -6.44
CA ASP A 430 -2.63 40.41 -6.72
C ASP A 430 -1.55 40.28 -5.62
N ASP A 431 -1.96 40.27 -4.35
CA ASP A 431 -1.08 40.05 -3.21
C ASP A 431 -0.36 38.70 -3.31
N LEU A 432 -1.07 37.65 -3.70
CA LEU A 432 -0.49 36.30 -3.89
C LEU A 432 0.54 36.25 -5.00
N ILE A 433 0.33 37.00 -6.11
CA ILE A 433 1.29 37.08 -7.22
C ILE A 433 2.58 37.75 -6.77
N ASP A 434 2.50 38.84 -6.00
CA ASP A 434 3.70 39.50 -5.46
C ASP A 434 4.50 38.55 -4.56
N GLU A 435 3.84 37.81 -3.68
CA GLU A 435 4.47 36.79 -2.81
C GLU A 435 5.11 35.64 -3.61
N ILE A 436 4.42 35.19 -4.66
CA ILE A 436 4.97 34.13 -5.57
C ILE A 436 6.24 34.63 -6.22
N GLN A 437 6.27 35.84 -6.75
CA GLN A 437 7.43 36.42 -7.43
C GLN A 437 8.63 36.55 -6.48
N GLU A 438 8.37 36.96 -5.23
CA GLU A 438 9.41 37.03 -4.20
C GLU A 438 10.04 35.64 -3.92
N ARG A 439 9.21 34.58 -3.85
CA ARG A 439 9.71 33.21 -3.62
C ARG A 439 10.45 32.65 -4.84
N ILE A 440 9.96 32.91 -6.04
CA ILE A 440 10.65 32.53 -7.28
C ILE A 440 12.03 33.19 -7.36
N ALA A 441 12.15 34.46 -6.99
CA ALA A 441 13.44 35.18 -6.97
C ALA A 441 14.45 34.53 -6.00
N LYS A 442 13.98 33.85 -4.96
CA LYS A 442 14.77 33.07 -3.99
C LYS A 442 14.98 31.60 -4.39
N ASN A 443 14.47 31.18 -5.55
CA ASN A 443 14.46 29.80 -6.01
C ASN A 443 13.71 28.84 -5.05
N GLU A 444 12.67 29.34 -4.39
CA GLU A 444 11.78 28.61 -3.50
C GLU A 444 10.48 28.22 -4.21
N ARG A 445 9.70 27.30 -3.62
CA ARG A 445 8.45 26.78 -4.20
C ARG A 445 7.25 27.22 -3.38
N VAL A 446 6.10 27.31 -4.05
CA VAL A 446 4.84 27.79 -3.47
C VAL A 446 3.74 26.72 -3.63
N LEU A 447 3.00 26.46 -2.58
CA LEU A 447 1.78 25.67 -2.61
C LEU A 447 0.55 26.56 -2.40
N ILE A 448 -0.49 26.37 -3.20
CA ILE A 448 -1.75 27.13 -3.08
C ILE A 448 -2.90 26.15 -2.92
N THR A 449 -3.69 26.31 -1.86
CA THR A 449 -4.87 25.48 -1.62
C THR A 449 -6.16 26.24 -1.93
N THR A 450 -7.02 25.62 -2.75
CA THR A 450 -8.34 26.14 -3.13
C THR A 450 -9.46 25.25 -2.58
N LEU A 451 -10.72 25.62 -2.76
CA LEU A 451 -11.88 24.85 -2.31
C LEU A 451 -12.48 23.94 -3.37
N THR A 452 -12.32 24.27 -4.65
CA THR A 452 -12.96 23.54 -5.74
C THR A 452 -11.97 23.27 -6.89
N LYS A 453 -12.25 22.21 -7.67
CA LYS A 453 -11.49 21.85 -8.87
C LYS A 453 -11.46 23.02 -9.87
N LYS A 454 -12.62 23.60 -10.14
CA LYS A 454 -12.75 24.72 -11.06
C LYS A 454 -11.88 25.93 -10.62
N MET A 455 -11.91 26.25 -9.33
CA MET A 455 -11.08 27.34 -8.79
C MET A 455 -9.58 27.06 -8.96
N SER A 456 -9.15 25.78 -8.79
CA SER A 456 -7.75 25.40 -9.04
C SER A 456 -7.37 25.56 -10.51
N GLU A 457 -8.24 25.14 -11.42
CA GLU A 457 -8.04 25.26 -12.87
C GLU A 457 -8.00 26.72 -13.31
N ASP A 458 -9.02 27.51 -12.95
CA ASP A 458 -9.14 28.94 -13.30
C ASP A 458 -7.92 29.72 -12.77
N LEU A 459 -7.49 29.47 -11.52
CA LEU A 459 -6.31 30.12 -10.95
C LEU A 459 -5.02 29.70 -11.65
N THR A 460 -4.88 28.43 -11.99
CA THR A 460 -3.70 27.93 -12.70
C THR A 460 -3.57 28.58 -14.07
N ASP A 461 -4.67 28.70 -14.81
CA ASP A 461 -4.67 29.34 -16.13
C ASP A 461 -4.34 30.83 -16.02
N TYR A 462 -4.91 31.52 -15.05
CA TYR A 462 -4.60 32.92 -14.79
C TYR A 462 -3.12 33.16 -14.44
N LEU A 463 -2.54 32.34 -13.56
CA LEU A 463 -1.12 32.43 -13.20
C LEU A 463 -0.21 32.14 -14.40
N LYS A 464 -0.59 31.19 -15.29
CA LYS A 464 0.13 30.96 -16.56
C LYS A 464 0.11 32.14 -17.48
N GLU A 465 -1.04 32.85 -17.62
CA GLU A 465 -1.16 34.08 -18.41
C GLU A 465 -0.26 35.19 -17.87
N MET A 466 -0.04 35.21 -16.54
CA MET A 466 0.90 36.12 -15.89
C MET A 466 2.38 35.68 -16.02
N GLY A 467 2.67 34.60 -16.73
CA GLY A 467 4.02 34.11 -16.99
C GLY A 467 4.64 33.32 -15.86
N ILE A 468 3.85 32.87 -14.87
CA ILE A 468 4.31 32.04 -13.76
C ILE A 468 4.28 30.59 -14.19
N LYS A 469 5.36 29.84 -13.90
CA LYS A 469 5.42 28.39 -14.12
C LYS A 469 4.60 27.67 -13.03
N VAL A 470 3.39 27.27 -13.35
CA VAL A 470 2.43 26.71 -12.42
C VAL A 470 1.81 25.41 -12.96
N GLN A 471 1.53 24.48 -12.06
CA GLN A 471 0.78 23.26 -12.34
C GLN A 471 -0.34 23.09 -11.31
N TYR A 472 -1.40 22.34 -11.65
CA TYR A 472 -2.46 22.01 -10.69
C TYR A 472 -2.51 20.53 -10.42
N LEU A 473 -3.02 20.16 -9.22
CA LEU A 473 -3.18 18.80 -8.76
C LEU A 473 -4.56 18.59 -8.14
N HIS A 474 -5.32 17.59 -8.62
CA HIS A 474 -6.61 17.21 -8.07
C HIS A 474 -6.78 15.69 -7.97
N SER A 475 -7.94 15.24 -7.45
CA SER A 475 -8.20 13.83 -7.13
C SER A 475 -8.25 12.90 -8.34
N GLU A 476 -8.46 13.43 -9.56
CA GLU A 476 -8.52 12.62 -10.79
C GLU A 476 -7.16 12.39 -11.45
N VAL A 477 -6.11 13.08 -10.97
CA VAL A 477 -4.73 12.85 -11.42
C VAL A 477 -4.29 11.47 -10.93
N LYS A 478 -3.82 10.63 -11.85
CA LYS A 478 -3.35 9.27 -11.55
C LYS A 478 -2.13 9.31 -10.61
N THR A 479 -1.94 8.24 -9.85
CA THR A 479 -0.88 8.17 -8.82
C THR A 479 0.52 8.44 -9.36
N LEU A 480 0.85 7.91 -10.54
CA LEU A 480 2.14 8.14 -11.17
C LEU A 480 2.33 9.58 -11.64
N GLU A 481 1.37 10.10 -12.37
CA GLU A 481 1.37 11.50 -12.81
C GLU A 481 1.50 12.47 -11.63
N ARG A 482 0.85 12.13 -10.50
CA ARG A 482 0.99 12.88 -9.24
C ARG A 482 2.43 12.88 -8.73
N THR A 483 3.10 11.74 -8.80
CA THR A 483 4.49 11.62 -8.34
C THR A 483 5.44 12.40 -9.26
N GLU A 484 5.19 12.42 -10.56
CA GLU A 484 5.93 13.22 -11.53
C GLU A 484 5.74 14.72 -11.28
N ILE A 485 4.51 15.17 -11.08
CA ILE A 485 4.21 16.57 -10.75
C ILE A 485 4.98 17.01 -9.49
N ILE A 486 5.04 16.19 -8.47
CA ILE A 486 5.77 16.50 -7.23
C ILE A 486 7.28 16.56 -7.48
N ARG A 487 7.81 15.61 -8.24
CA ARG A 487 9.23 15.59 -8.65
C ARG A 487 9.59 16.84 -9.44
N ASP A 488 8.77 17.20 -10.40
CA ASP A 488 8.98 18.35 -11.26
C ASP A 488 8.92 19.68 -10.48
N LEU A 489 8.05 19.77 -9.47
CA LEU A 489 8.05 20.90 -8.53
C LEU A 489 9.39 20.98 -7.76
N ARG A 490 9.90 19.85 -7.25
CA ARG A 490 11.17 19.81 -6.55
C ARG A 490 12.36 20.14 -7.45
N LEU A 491 12.34 19.68 -8.70
CA LEU A 491 13.37 20.00 -9.71
C LEU A 491 13.29 21.45 -10.20
N GLY A 492 12.18 22.17 -9.97
CA GLY A 492 11.98 23.53 -10.43
C GLY A 492 11.58 23.62 -11.89
N THR A 493 11.02 22.58 -12.46
CA THR A 493 10.36 22.61 -13.78
C THR A 493 9.22 23.62 -13.76
N PHE A 494 8.54 23.72 -12.62
CA PHE A 494 7.60 24.80 -12.30
C PHE A 494 7.78 25.22 -10.82
N ASP A 495 7.25 26.40 -10.48
CA ASP A 495 7.51 27.04 -9.19
C ASP A 495 6.31 27.00 -8.24
N VAL A 496 5.11 26.86 -8.79
CA VAL A 496 3.85 26.91 -8.05
C VAL A 496 3.01 25.68 -8.32
N LEU A 497 2.48 25.07 -7.25
CA LEU A 497 1.52 24.00 -7.33
C LEU A 497 0.19 24.42 -6.70
N VAL A 498 -0.90 24.34 -7.47
CA VAL A 498 -2.25 24.68 -7.05
C VAL A 498 -3.08 23.42 -6.86
N GLY A 499 -3.91 23.35 -5.83
CA GLY A 499 -4.85 22.22 -5.70
C GLY A 499 -5.81 22.34 -4.53
N ILE A 500 -6.80 21.43 -4.51
CA ILE A 500 -7.85 21.42 -3.49
C ILE A 500 -7.35 20.83 -2.19
N ASN A 501 -6.71 19.69 -2.27
CA ASN A 501 -6.29 18.88 -1.14
C ASN A 501 -4.90 18.30 -1.43
N LEU A 502 -3.98 19.22 -1.75
CA LEU A 502 -2.62 18.90 -2.16
C LEU A 502 -1.90 17.96 -1.20
N LEU A 503 -2.39 17.88 0.04
CA LEU A 503 -1.55 17.64 1.18
C LEU A 503 -2.05 16.51 2.07
N ARG A 504 -3.02 15.71 1.61
CA ARG A 504 -3.51 14.61 2.43
C ARG A 504 -2.43 13.60 2.81
N GLU A 505 -1.35 13.44 2.01
CA GLU A 505 -0.55 12.23 2.19
C GLU A 505 0.88 12.38 1.71
N GLY A 506 1.83 12.22 2.65
CA GLY A 506 3.22 11.85 2.36
C GLY A 506 4.10 12.82 1.58
N LEU A 507 3.64 14.04 1.26
CA LEU A 507 4.45 15.00 0.54
C LEU A 507 5.53 15.60 1.44
N ASP A 508 6.77 15.29 1.12
CA ASP A 508 7.96 15.83 1.74
C ASP A 508 8.68 16.72 0.73
N ILE A 509 8.34 18.02 0.74
CA ILE A 509 8.88 19.00 -0.22
C ILE A 509 9.59 20.11 0.57
N PRO A 510 10.86 19.92 0.92
CA PRO A 510 11.61 20.91 1.69
C PRO A 510 11.85 22.22 0.94
N GLU A 511 11.69 22.23 -0.38
CA GLU A 511 11.83 23.42 -1.23
C GLU A 511 10.66 24.40 -1.10
N VAL A 512 9.55 23.99 -0.47
CA VAL A 512 8.36 24.84 -0.27
C VAL A 512 8.58 25.77 0.91
N SER A 513 8.58 27.06 0.65
CA SER A 513 8.69 28.12 1.67
C SER A 513 7.39 28.87 1.91
N LEU A 514 6.45 28.88 0.95
CA LEU A 514 5.16 29.56 1.08
C LEU A 514 4.00 28.59 0.86
N ILE A 515 3.02 28.66 1.77
CA ILE A 515 1.71 28.03 1.58
C ILE A 515 0.64 29.11 1.65
N ALA A 516 -0.13 29.26 0.58
CA ALA A 516 -1.27 30.15 0.52
C ALA A 516 -2.58 29.35 0.63
N ILE A 517 -3.43 29.72 1.57
CA ILE A 517 -4.73 29.10 1.81
C ILE A 517 -5.81 30.11 1.43
N LEU A 518 -6.41 29.91 0.26
CA LEU A 518 -7.49 30.77 -0.21
C LEU A 518 -8.80 30.41 0.48
N ASP A 519 -9.65 31.41 0.72
CA ASP A 519 -10.95 31.25 1.41
C ASP A 519 -10.81 30.41 2.71
N ALA A 520 -9.86 30.78 3.54
CA ALA A 520 -9.58 30.04 4.78
C ALA A 520 -10.73 30.10 5.80
N ASP A 521 -11.61 31.10 5.71
CA ASP A 521 -12.78 31.32 6.55
C ASP A 521 -14.04 30.55 6.10
N LYS A 522 -13.98 29.78 5.01
CA LYS A 522 -15.09 28.93 4.55
C LYS A 522 -15.04 27.61 5.31
N GLU A 523 -15.66 27.57 6.49
CA GLU A 523 -15.68 26.38 7.32
C GLU A 523 -16.21 25.14 6.56
N GLY A 524 -15.55 24.00 6.79
CA GLY A 524 -15.87 22.73 6.16
C GLY A 524 -14.72 21.75 6.32
N PHE A 525 -14.86 20.57 5.71
CA PHE A 525 -13.87 19.49 5.81
C PHE A 525 -12.44 19.94 5.41
N LEU A 526 -12.32 20.76 4.35
CA LEU A 526 -11.03 21.24 3.82
C LEU A 526 -10.43 22.39 4.65
N ARG A 527 -11.18 23.00 5.53
CA ARG A 527 -10.77 24.12 6.40
C ARG A 527 -11.03 23.81 7.87
N SER A 528 -11.15 22.53 8.24
CA SER A 528 -11.17 22.08 9.62
C SER A 528 -9.81 22.32 10.29
N GLU A 529 -9.80 22.45 11.62
CA GLU A 529 -8.59 22.57 12.41
C GLU A 529 -7.48 21.60 11.98
N ARG A 530 -7.82 20.32 11.82
CA ARG A 530 -6.87 19.27 11.40
C ARG A 530 -6.32 19.50 10.01
N SER A 531 -7.19 19.82 9.05
CA SER A 531 -6.78 20.10 7.67
C SER A 531 -5.84 21.29 7.59
N LEU A 532 -6.12 22.34 8.38
CA LEU A 532 -5.27 23.53 8.46
C LEU A 532 -3.91 23.19 9.09
N ILE A 533 -3.86 22.50 10.25
CA ILE A 533 -2.59 22.10 10.90
C ILE A 533 -1.73 21.25 9.97
N GLN A 534 -2.32 20.32 9.24
CA GLN A 534 -1.59 19.49 8.28
C GLN A 534 -1.03 20.31 7.11
N THR A 535 -1.82 21.21 6.58
CA THR A 535 -1.42 22.11 5.50
C THR A 535 -0.26 23.01 5.97
N ILE A 536 -0.41 23.67 7.09
CA ILE A 536 0.60 24.53 7.72
C ILE A 536 1.91 23.77 7.94
N GLY A 537 1.82 22.54 8.46
CA GLY A 537 2.97 21.69 8.76
C GLY A 537 3.84 21.33 7.54
N ARG A 538 3.35 21.53 6.31
CA ARG A 538 4.16 21.30 5.09
C ARG A 538 5.23 22.36 4.89
N ALA A 539 5.01 23.60 5.34
CA ALA A 539 6.03 24.64 5.31
C ALA A 539 7.07 24.51 6.45
N ALA A 540 6.86 23.64 7.42
CA ALA A 540 7.74 23.47 8.58
C ALA A 540 9.06 22.70 8.25
N ARG A 541 9.35 22.43 6.99
CA ARG A 541 10.59 21.79 6.50
C ARG A 541 11.58 22.76 5.88
N ASN A 542 11.15 24.00 5.73
CA ASN A 542 11.96 25.09 5.21
C ASN A 542 12.21 26.12 6.31
N SER A 543 13.44 26.59 6.45
CA SER A 543 13.79 27.63 7.43
C SER A 543 13.06 28.95 7.19
N ASN A 544 12.65 29.20 5.94
CA ASN A 544 11.87 30.38 5.53
C ASN A 544 10.37 30.07 5.42
N GLY A 545 9.90 29.01 6.10
CA GLY A 545 8.50 28.56 6.01
C GLY A 545 7.53 29.65 6.47
N HIS A 546 6.58 30.02 5.62
CA HIS A 546 5.54 31.00 5.84
C HIS A 546 4.18 30.51 5.34
N VAL A 547 3.11 30.89 6.03
CA VAL A 547 1.74 30.55 5.64
C VAL A 547 0.87 31.82 5.62
N ILE A 548 0.19 32.03 4.51
CA ILE A 548 -0.79 33.09 4.35
C ILE A 548 -2.19 32.48 4.27
N MET A 549 -3.07 32.90 5.18
CA MET A 549 -4.49 32.56 5.14
C MET A 549 -5.29 33.76 4.67
N TYR A 550 -5.90 33.67 3.49
CA TYR A 550 -6.80 34.70 3.00
C TYR A 550 -8.19 34.49 3.58
N ALA A 551 -8.62 35.41 4.44
CA ALA A 551 -9.87 35.32 5.18
C ALA A 551 -10.35 36.70 5.61
N ASP A 552 -11.67 36.94 5.55
CA ASP A 552 -12.27 38.19 6.08
C ASP A 552 -12.61 38.09 7.58
N LYS A 553 -12.65 36.87 8.12
CA LYS A 553 -12.87 36.59 9.54
C LYS A 553 -12.07 35.39 10.00
N ILE A 554 -11.60 35.42 11.22
CA ILE A 554 -10.96 34.26 11.84
C ILE A 554 -12.06 33.34 12.39
N THR A 555 -12.08 32.09 11.92
CA THR A 555 -13.01 31.05 12.40
C THR A 555 -12.42 30.30 13.60
N ASP A 556 -13.23 29.53 14.32
CA ASP A 556 -12.76 28.69 15.44
C ASP A 556 -11.70 27.69 14.98
N SER A 557 -11.87 27.09 13.80
CA SER A 557 -10.89 26.16 13.21
C SER A 557 -9.56 26.83 12.90
N MET A 558 -9.58 28.05 12.34
CA MET A 558 -8.38 28.86 12.10
C MET A 558 -7.69 29.20 13.42
N GLN A 559 -8.44 29.71 14.42
CA GLN A 559 -7.87 30.10 15.71
C GLN A 559 -7.16 28.93 16.38
N LYS A 560 -7.78 27.76 16.47
CA LYS A 560 -7.17 26.57 17.04
C LYS A 560 -5.91 26.13 16.30
N ALA A 561 -5.93 26.17 14.96
CA ALA A 561 -4.77 25.81 14.17
C ALA A 561 -3.60 26.79 14.37
N MET A 562 -3.90 28.09 14.47
CA MET A 562 -2.90 29.13 14.75
C MET A 562 -2.33 28.99 16.16
N ASP A 563 -3.17 28.77 17.16
CA ASP A 563 -2.76 28.59 18.57
C ASP A 563 -1.84 27.38 18.74
N GLU A 564 -2.20 26.24 18.14
CA GLU A 564 -1.39 25.02 18.19
C GLU A 564 -0.05 25.20 17.46
N THR A 565 -0.04 25.87 16.31
CA THR A 565 1.19 26.17 15.57
C THR A 565 2.10 27.11 16.37
N ALA A 566 1.54 28.14 16.99
CA ALA A 566 2.26 29.07 17.86
C ALA A 566 2.84 28.36 19.10
N ARG A 567 2.06 27.46 19.73
CA ARG A 567 2.52 26.64 20.86
C ARG A 567 3.74 25.79 20.47
N ARG A 568 3.65 25.06 19.35
CA ARG A 568 4.76 24.22 18.84
C ARG A 568 6.00 25.05 18.51
N ARG A 569 5.81 26.20 17.87
CA ARG A 569 6.89 27.12 17.53
C ARG A 569 7.61 27.63 18.79
N THR A 570 6.86 28.02 19.84
CA THR A 570 7.43 28.48 21.10
C THR A 570 8.25 27.41 21.80
N ILE A 571 7.77 26.16 21.84
CA ILE A 571 8.48 25.02 22.43
C ILE A 571 9.79 24.77 21.68
N GLN A 572 9.74 24.77 20.34
CA GLN A 572 10.93 24.54 19.51
C GLN A 572 11.96 25.68 19.65
N MET A 573 11.51 26.93 19.72
CA MET A 573 12.41 28.08 19.95
C MET A 573 13.14 27.97 21.29
N ALA A 574 12.40 27.68 22.37
CA ALA A 574 12.99 27.48 23.68
C ALA A 574 14.05 26.36 23.68
N TYR A 575 13.75 25.23 23.03
CA TYR A 575 14.72 24.15 22.88
C TYR A 575 15.96 24.57 22.09
N ASN A 576 15.78 25.28 20.97
CA ASN A 576 16.89 25.76 20.15
C ASN A 576 17.81 26.70 20.92
N ASP A 577 17.23 27.63 21.70
CA ASP A 577 17.98 28.58 22.50
C ASP A 577 18.77 27.88 23.63
N GLU A 578 18.15 26.90 24.30
CA GLU A 578 18.79 26.14 25.38
C GLU A 578 19.96 25.26 24.88
N HIS A 579 19.80 24.64 23.70
CA HIS A 579 20.77 23.69 23.14
C HIS A 579 21.69 24.29 22.07
N GLY A 580 21.53 25.58 21.74
CA GLY A 580 22.33 26.26 20.73
C GLY A 580 22.12 25.70 19.32
N VAL A 581 20.92 25.22 19.00
CA VAL A 581 20.59 24.63 17.71
C VAL A 581 20.18 25.73 16.71
N THR A 582 20.83 25.79 15.57
CA THR A 582 20.45 26.71 14.48
C THR A 582 19.54 25.95 13.49
N PRO A 583 18.34 26.49 13.19
CA PRO A 583 17.45 25.87 12.20
C PRO A 583 18.11 25.74 10.84
N THR A 584 18.07 24.53 10.27
CA THR A 584 18.61 24.24 8.93
C THR A 584 17.57 23.55 8.06
N THR A 585 17.38 24.05 6.83
CA THR A 585 16.49 23.40 5.86
C THR A 585 16.97 21.99 5.56
N ILE A 586 16.05 21.04 5.51
CA ILE A 586 16.35 19.64 5.19
C ILE A 586 16.66 19.52 3.70
N HIS A 587 17.81 18.96 3.36
CA HIS A 587 18.11 18.58 1.98
C HIS A 587 17.91 17.07 1.82
N LYS A 588 16.94 16.67 1.00
CA LYS A 588 16.71 15.29 0.62
C LYS A 588 17.04 15.09 -0.86
N GLU A 589 17.80 14.06 -1.17
CA GLU A 589 17.99 13.65 -2.57
C GLU A 589 16.66 13.34 -3.23
N ILE A 590 16.51 13.76 -4.47
CA ILE A 590 15.33 13.44 -5.28
C ILE A 590 15.57 12.03 -5.83
N ARG A 591 15.06 11.01 -5.13
CA ARG A 591 15.24 9.61 -5.53
C ARG A 591 14.34 9.30 -6.72
N ASP A 592 14.91 8.65 -7.73
CA ASP A 592 14.19 8.14 -8.91
C ASP A 592 13.44 6.83 -8.60
N ALA A 593 12.57 6.83 -7.58
CA ALA A 593 11.73 5.68 -7.24
C ALA A 593 10.74 5.27 -8.37
N ILE A 594 10.76 5.99 -9.50
CA ILE A 594 9.76 5.89 -10.57
C ILE A 594 10.29 5.12 -11.78
N ARG A 595 11.60 4.84 -11.89
CA ARG A 595 12.15 4.24 -13.11
C ARG A 595 11.59 2.85 -13.39
N ALA A 596 11.49 1.99 -12.39
CA ALA A 596 10.96 0.63 -12.58
C ALA A 596 9.45 0.60 -12.93
N THR A 597 8.66 1.52 -12.38
CA THR A 597 7.20 1.57 -12.60
C THR A 597 6.84 2.23 -13.96
N LYS A 598 7.66 3.20 -14.43
CA LYS A 598 7.43 3.88 -15.71
C LYS A 598 7.58 2.96 -16.92
N VAL A 599 8.55 2.07 -16.87
CA VAL A 599 8.81 1.10 -17.97
C VAL A 599 7.67 0.12 -18.09
N ALA A 600 7.19 -0.43 -16.98
CA ALA A 600 6.06 -1.35 -16.97
C ALA A 600 4.77 -0.69 -17.49
N GLU A 601 4.48 0.57 -17.14
CA GLU A 601 3.26 1.26 -17.60
C GLU A 601 3.35 1.81 -19.02
N GLU A 602 4.51 2.21 -19.51
CA GLU A 602 4.67 2.59 -20.92
C GLU A 602 4.50 1.37 -21.83
N VAL A 603 5.01 0.23 -21.43
CA VAL A 603 4.81 -1.05 -22.14
C VAL A 603 3.33 -1.44 -22.10
N ASP A 604 2.65 -1.38 -20.94
CA ASP A 604 1.22 -1.68 -20.81
C ASP A 604 0.34 -0.68 -21.56
N LYS A 605 0.70 0.60 -21.61
CA LYS A 605 -0.05 1.63 -22.34
C LYS A 605 0.05 1.44 -23.85
N TYR A 606 1.16 0.89 -24.34
CA TYR A 606 1.33 0.51 -25.74
C TYR A 606 0.69 -0.84 -26.06
N MET A 607 0.66 -1.78 -25.11
CA MET A 607 0.04 -3.10 -25.30
C MET A 607 -1.50 -3.09 -25.16
N SER A 608 -2.08 -2.21 -24.32
CA SER A 608 -3.53 -2.20 -24.04
C SER A 608 -4.39 -1.35 -24.96
N ASN A 609 -3.81 -0.45 -25.77
CA ASN A 609 -4.58 0.47 -26.63
C ASN A 609 -4.11 0.52 -28.07
N LYS A 610 -4.74 -0.28 -28.92
CA LYS A 610 -4.63 -0.39 -30.39
C LYS A 610 -3.59 -1.38 -30.90
N LYS A 611 -4.02 -2.22 -31.80
CA LYS A 611 -3.13 -2.88 -32.77
C LYS A 611 -2.34 -1.79 -33.50
N LEU A 612 -1.09 -1.62 -33.11
CA LEU A 612 -0.16 -0.70 -33.75
C LEU A 612 -0.11 -1.01 -35.26
N THR A 613 -0.18 0.00 -36.09
CA THR A 613 0.10 -0.20 -37.52
C THR A 613 1.56 -0.59 -37.71
N LYS A 614 1.86 -1.31 -38.78
CA LYS A 614 3.24 -1.77 -39.10
C LYS A 614 4.27 -0.61 -39.11
N LYS A 615 3.82 0.59 -39.44
CA LYS A 615 4.64 1.82 -39.47
C LYS A 615 4.92 2.35 -38.05
N GLU A 616 3.90 2.47 -37.24
CA GLU A 616 4.02 2.94 -35.84
C GLU A 616 4.87 1.98 -34.99
N ARG A 617 4.72 0.67 -35.21
CA ARG A 617 5.58 -0.34 -34.58
C ARG A 617 7.04 -0.20 -34.99
N GLY A 618 7.32 0.05 -36.26
CA GLY A 618 8.67 0.28 -36.77
C GLY A 618 9.33 1.53 -36.19
N GLU A 619 8.58 2.61 -36.04
CA GLU A 619 9.05 3.85 -35.43
C GLU A 619 9.33 3.68 -33.92
N LEU A 620 8.49 2.92 -33.22
CA LEU A 620 8.68 2.59 -31.81
C LEU A 620 9.92 1.72 -31.59
N ILE A 621 10.09 0.65 -32.39
CA ILE A 621 11.28 -0.21 -32.30
C ILE A 621 12.56 0.60 -32.54
N ALA A 622 12.57 1.49 -33.53
CA ALA A 622 13.72 2.33 -33.78
C ALA A 622 14.06 3.29 -32.60
N SER A 623 13.04 3.84 -31.94
CA SER A 623 13.21 4.67 -30.74
C SER A 623 13.79 3.86 -29.56
N LEU A 624 13.27 2.67 -29.31
CA LEU A 624 13.74 1.79 -28.25
C LEU A 624 15.16 1.26 -28.51
N GLU A 625 15.56 1.02 -29.77
CA GLU A 625 16.94 0.63 -30.15
C GLU A 625 17.95 1.74 -29.86
N VAL A 626 17.57 3.01 -30.04
CA VAL A 626 18.42 4.17 -29.69
C VAL A 626 18.58 4.25 -28.17
N GLU A 627 17.49 4.15 -27.43
CA GLU A 627 17.50 4.21 -25.95
C GLU A 627 18.29 3.06 -25.34
N MET A 628 18.14 1.85 -25.86
CA MET A 628 18.94 0.67 -25.48
C MET A 628 20.45 0.90 -25.69
N SER A 629 20.81 1.51 -26.82
CA SER A 629 22.21 1.83 -27.13
C SER A 629 22.77 2.92 -26.19
N GLU A 630 21.97 3.88 -25.81
CA GLU A 630 22.35 4.92 -24.83
C GLU A 630 22.51 4.33 -23.43
N ALA A 631 21.60 3.47 -22.97
CA ALA A 631 21.71 2.76 -21.70
C ALA A 631 22.97 1.88 -21.65
N ALA A 632 23.26 1.14 -22.72
CA ALA A 632 24.48 0.34 -22.79
C ALA A 632 25.77 1.19 -22.76
N ARG A 633 25.76 2.37 -23.38
CA ARG A 633 26.90 3.32 -23.31
C ARG A 633 27.08 3.93 -21.91
N ALA A 634 25.98 4.13 -21.20
CA ALA A 634 25.97 4.59 -19.82
C ALA A 634 26.35 3.48 -18.80
N LEU A 635 26.65 2.26 -19.27
CA LEU A 635 26.91 1.05 -18.49
C LEU A 635 25.73 0.60 -17.62
N ASP A 636 24.51 1.04 -17.96
CA ASP A 636 23.26 0.58 -17.37
C ASP A 636 22.80 -0.69 -18.13
N PHE A 637 23.41 -1.82 -17.77
CA PHE A 637 23.18 -3.09 -18.46
C PHE A 637 21.81 -3.70 -18.16
N GLU A 638 21.23 -3.41 -16.98
CA GLU A 638 19.87 -3.82 -16.62
C GLU A 638 18.86 -3.15 -17.56
N ARG A 639 18.93 -1.84 -17.69
CA ARG A 639 18.07 -1.07 -18.59
C ARG A 639 18.22 -1.48 -20.05
N ALA A 640 19.45 -1.73 -20.49
CA ALA A 640 19.71 -2.19 -21.84
C ALA A 640 19.11 -3.57 -22.11
N ALA A 641 19.09 -4.48 -21.12
CA ALA A 641 18.50 -5.80 -21.23
C ALA A 641 16.97 -5.74 -21.32
N GLU A 642 16.30 -4.94 -20.46
CA GLU A 642 14.84 -4.72 -20.49
C GLU A 642 14.37 -4.18 -21.85
N LEU A 643 15.05 -3.15 -22.35
CA LEU A 643 14.74 -2.56 -23.65
C LEU A 643 14.96 -3.56 -24.81
N ARG A 644 15.99 -4.40 -24.72
CA ARG A 644 16.22 -5.48 -25.70
C ARG A 644 15.05 -6.47 -25.72
N ASP A 645 14.59 -6.89 -24.56
CA ASP A 645 13.53 -7.88 -24.43
C ASP A 645 12.20 -7.32 -24.95
N THR A 646 11.87 -6.07 -24.63
CA THR A 646 10.72 -5.35 -25.20
C THR A 646 10.80 -5.23 -26.75
N ILE A 647 11.98 -4.95 -27.29
CA ILE A 647 12.20 -4.90 -28.75
C ILE A 647 11.97 -6.28 -29.39
N LEU A 648 12.41 -7.35 -28.73
CA LEU A 648 12.21 -8.72 -29.20
C LEU A 648 10.73 -9.10 -29.22
N GLU A 649 9.96 -8.75 -28.21
CA GLU A 649 8.51 -8.96 -28.14
C GLU A 649 7.78 -8.21 -29.26
N LEU A 650 8.06 -6.92 -29.44
CA LEU A 650 7.48 -6.11 -30.52
C LEU A 650 7.83 -6.64 -31.92
N LYS A 651 9.02 -7.24 -32.08
CA LYS A 651 9.42 -7.91 -33.34
C LYS A 651 8.73 -9.26 -33.54
N ALA A 652 8.41 -9.99 -32.47
CA ALA A 652 7.77 -11.31 -32.54
C ALA A 652 6.26 -11.20 -32.85
N GLU A 653 5.60 -10.12 -32.53
CA GLU A 653 4.19 -9.86 -32.83
C GLU A 653 3.93 -9.37 -34.29
N GLY A 654 4.91 -9.19 -35.10
CA GLY A 654 4.87 -8.72 -36.50
C GLY A 654 5.14 -9.77 -37.52
#